data_7280a651ff0666cee931ffd266d4fa3e
#
_entry.id   7280a651ff0666cee931ffd266d4fa3e
#
_cell.length_a   1.000
_cell.length_b   1.000
_cell.length_c   1.000
_cell.angle_alpha   90.00
_cell.angle_beta   90.00
_cell.angle_gamma   90.00
#
_symmetry.space_group_name_H-M   'P 1'
#
loop_
_entity.id
_entity.type
_entity.pdbx_description
1 polymer ?
#
loop_
_entity_poly.entity_id
_entity_poly.type
_entity_poly.pdbx_seq_one_letter_code
_entity_poly.pdbx_strand_id
1 'polypeptide(L)'
;MRSPAKYVLASSPGFGLLVAMVVFLFPPLACAQGETTSAIIGQVSDETGAVVPNATIRITNRDMGLRRTASSDAAGRFDLPQLKPGNYSVRVEAPGFAPQQNDDVVASLGQKQTVNFTLHVAQSSQTVEVSGEAPLINPANANTSTSLNAPALENLPNPGGDLTYPLQFAAGALINTAGSGNDFVGGTNGYGNVEFNGLPALANGYIVDGLETNDPLTNLNSGLSTNLVLGLNSIAEVTVNTLSYSVDQGRYGASQVNYITKSGTNRFHGNLYELWNGSILNAADYFLNATSETHKPRSNVNHFGGSLGGPIAHDKLFFFFDSEWVRIALPIFSTITVPSPAFQQCVLQQLPQDEKDFYQNMFSLYGNTSGTPLTVLYCPFNSDGTPASGNPRNGNGCANRRGVSHSSDDHEQVQTARIDYNINPNNTAWFRFQADTGVQAAYTDPINPLFNSVSAQPLYSFAAGYTHVFSQKLVNYFNPAFSWYESLFAPSNFQQTLAAFPIVLQGVGGNAPFTTLGGLDNTWLQGRRATRFFINDNLAWSHGNHEFRFGTNTRIFRLNDYDFGEGTVPTVTYTTLQQFINGVASTANETFPQSTNEPFNFLNLDLYAQDTWRLTPKLTWTIGLRDTFNSNPLNPHDQVARLSGAFDSISHDVNQPLNAVIQTGLGNLFAATPAAILQPRTAIAWQFQPDTVLRAGFGVFSDLLPGSIADLIASNPPYVNTFQGGLLGTAGGTAIAPGVPNSAVGATIAANESFAYGFSHGLTGLPPVAITAVPSGKLHAPYFMQWSLGLEHQIGSTASVKAQYVGTRAVDQPYLMQVNGYQTVCQGCFAPLPYMQPADPRFGAVTQFSTGAGSNYSGLQLTAMKRLGHGLQGQINYTWSHCYD
;
A
#
# COMPACT_ATOMS: atom_id res chain seq x y z
N MET A 1 -35.27 -7.13 -2.22
CA MET A 1 -35.47 -5.66 -2.21
C MET A 1 -35.29 -5.14 -0.80
N ARG A 2 -34.12 -4.75 -0.42
CA ARG A 2 -33.88 -3.87 0.73
C ARG A 2 -32.71 -2.97 0.35
N SER A 3 -32.94 -1.69 0.32
CA SER A 3 -32.04 -0.60 -0.01
C SER A 3 -30.75 -0.65 0.84
N PRO A 4 -29.55 -0.42 0.31
CA PRO A 4 -28.29 -0.40 1.07
C PRO A 4 -28.16 0.79 2.05
N ALA A 5 -29.16 1.66 2.17
CA ALA A 5 -29.12 2.87 2.99
C ALA A 5 -29.47 2.67 4.48
N LYS A 6 -29.51 1.45 5.01
CA LYS A 6 -29.93 1.19 6.41
C LYS A 6 -28.93 0.49 7.32
N TYR A 7 -27.66 0.40 6.97
CA TYR A 7 -26.62 -0.10 7.88
C TYR A 7 -25.66 0.99 8.41
N VAL A 8 -26.12 2.23 8.40
CA VAL A 8 -25.43 3.29 9.12
C VAL A 8 -26.10 3.45 10.49
N LEU A 9 -25.34 3.23 11.55
CA LEU A 9 -25.68 3.49 12.97
C LEU A 9 -26.61 2.47 13.67
N ALA A 10 -26.07 1.28 13.92
CA ALA A 10 -26.41 0.53 15.11
C ALA A 10 -25.16 0.04 15.87
N SER A 11 -24.18 0.93 16.07
CA SER A 11 -23.16 0.77 17.11
C SER A 11 -23.68 1.51 18.34
N SER A 12 -24.09 0.77 19.34
CA SER A 12 -24.55 1.33 20.60
C SER A 12 -23.46 2.23 21.22
N PRO A 13 -23.78 3.41 21.75
CA PRO A 13 -22.82 4.30 22.42
C PRO A 13 -22.11 3.65 23.62
N GLY A 14 -22.54 2.47 24.06
CA GLY A 14 -21.88 1.67 25.09
C GLY A 14 -20.53 1.07 24.71
N PHE A 15 -20.26 0.81 23.43
CA PHE A 15 -19.00 0.19 23.01
C PHE A 15 -17.83 1.17 23.05
N GLY A 16 -18.04 2.42 22.66
CA GLY A 16 -17.03 3.48 22.77
C GLY A 16 -16.66 3.83 24.22
N LEU A 17 -17.63 3.79 25.12
CA LEU A 17 -17.41 4.00 26.56
C LEU A 17 -16.72 2.80 27.22
N LEU A 18 -16.99 1.57 26.77
CA LEU A 18 -16.35 0.37 27.30
C LEU A 18 -14.87 0.30 26.88
N VAL A 19 -14.53 0.69 25.66
CA VAL A 19 -13.13 0.78 25.18
C VAL A 19 -12.38 1.89 25.94
N ALA A 20 -13.00 3.04 26.16
CA ALA A 20 -12.41 4.12 26.96
C ALA A 20 -12.22 3.69 28.43
N MET A 21 -13.13 2.92 29.00
CA MET A 21 -13.05 2.47 30.39
C MET A 21 -12.02 1.34 30.59
N VAL A 22 -11.81 0.48 29.60
CA VAL A 22 -10.79 -0.58 29.64
C VAL A 22 -9.37 0.02 29.55
N VAL A 23 -9.16 1.09 28.81
CA VAL A 23 -7.87 1.78 28.71
C VAL A 23 -7.45 2.44 30.04
N PHE A 24 -8.41 2.79 30.89
CA PHE A 24 -8.11 3.41 32.21
C PHE A 24 -7.91 2.42 33.37
N LEU A 25 -8.18 1.13 33.18
CA LEU A 25 -8.15 0.13 34.28
C LEU A 25 -6.91 -0.77 34.33
N PHE A 26 -6.03 -0.71 33.34
CA PHE A 26 -4.76 -1.45 33.37
C PHE A 26 -3.59 -0.53 33.65
N PRO A 27 -2.74 -0.80 34.65
CA PRO A 27 -1.46 -0.10 34.81
C PRO A 27 -0.60 -0.38 33.58
N PRO A 28 0.08 0.62 33.03
CA PRO A 28 0.88 0.44 31.80
C PRO A 28 2.03 -0.50 32.06
N LEU A 29 1.95 -1.71 31.51
CA LEU A 29 3.13 -2.50 31.21
C LEU A 29 3.83 -1.72 30.10
N ALA A 30 5.04 -1.24 30.35
CA ALA A 30 5.81 -0.44 29.42
C ALA A 30 6.11 -1.22 28.14
N CYS A 31 5.56 -0.78 27.03
CA CYS A 31 5.77 -1.33 25.69
C CYS A 31 5.81 -0.19 24.64
N ALA A 32 6.58 -0.25 23.59
CA ALA A 32 7.18 0.90 22.89
C ALA A 32 6.92 1.10 21.37
N GLN A 33 7.40 2.22 20.73
CA GLN A 33 7.04 2.58 19.35
C GLN A 33 8.00 3.41 18.48
N GLY A 34 7.67 3.50 17.14
CA GLY A 34 8.29 4.29 16.08
C GLY A 34 8.23 5.83 16.23
N GLU A 35 9.13 6.57 15.55
CA GLU A 35 9.35 7.99 15.74
C GLU A 35 8.20 8.85 15.18
N THR A 36 7.28 9.28 16.03
CA THR A 36 6.34 10.39 15.80
C THR A 36 6.76 11.65 16.56
N THR A 37 7.97 11.65 17.12
CA THR A 37 8.51 12.69 17.99
C THR A 37 9.88 13.16 17.48
N SER A 38 10.37 14.22 18.08
CA SER A 38 11.68 14.82 17.85
C SER A 38 12.49 14.88 19.16
N ALA A 39 13.73 15.34 19.10
CA ALA A 39 14.53 15.64 20.28
C ALA A 39 15.35 16.92 20.08
N ILE A 40 15.61 17.66 21.16
CA ILE A 40 16.56 18.78 21.18
C ILE A 40 17.70 18.41 22.14
N ILE A 41 18.91 18.39 21.60
CA ILE A 41 20.14 18.04 22.32
C ILE A 41 21.16 19.14 22.17
N GLY A 42 22.15 19.17 23.03
CA GLY A 42 23.23 20.14 22.87
C GLY A 42 24.26 20.13 23.98
N GLN A 43 25.15 21.09 23.95
CA GLN A 43 26.19 21.31 24.94
C GLN A 43 26.26 22.78 25.34
N VAL A 44 26.51 23.04 26.60
CA VAL A 44 26.75 24.37 27.18
C VAL A 44 28.19 24.51 27.54
N SER A 45 28.86 25.50 27.01
CA SER A 45 30.28 25.85 27.30
C SER A 45 30.39 27.33 27.61
N ASP A 46 31.53 27.75 28.17
CA ASP A 46 31.90 29.15 28.29
C ASP A 46 32.75 29.62 27.08
N GLU A 47 33.14 30.89 27.09
CA GLU A 47 33.98 31.50 26.04
C GLU A 47 35.34 30.83 25.87
N THR A 48 35.84 30.16 26.91
CA THR A 48 37.12 29.44 26.86
C THR A 48 36.97 28.03 26.31
N GLY A 49 35.74 27.58 26.08
CA GLY A 49 35.42 26.24 25.66
C GLY A 49 35.29 25.26 26.84
N ALA A 50 35.37 25.72 28.10
CA ALA A 50 35.12 24.87 29.25
C ALA A 50 33.62 24.59 29.38
N VAL A 51 33.29 23.34 29.70
CA VAL A 51 31.91 22.92 29.84
C VAL A 51 31.25 23.53 31.08
N VAL A 52 29.97 23.88 30.98
CA VAL A 52 29.19 24.45 32.09
C VAL A 52 28.20 23.40 32.59
N PRO A 53 28.47 22.71 33.70
CA PRO A 53 27.54 21.74 34.30
C PRO A 53 26.42 22.45 35.08
N ASN A 54 25.29 21.74 35.24
CA ASN A 54 24.10 22.22 35.97
C ASN A 54 23.50 23.53 35.44
N ALA A 55 23.79 23.91 34.18
CA ALA A 55 23.03 24.97 33.51
C ALA A 55 21.58 24.53 33.34
N THR A 56 20.65 25.44 33.56
CA THR A 56 19.21 25.21 33.37
C THR A 56 18.83 25.50 31.93
N ILE A 57 18.36 24.49 31.19
CA ILE A 57 17.88 24.57 29.83
C ILE A 57 16.35 24.55 29.87
N ARG A 58 15.71 25.62 29.41
CA ARG A 58 14.25 25.70 29.27
C ARG A 58 13.88 25.79 27.82
N ILE A 59 13.08 24.85 27.34
CA ILE A 59 12.47 24.92 26.02
C ILE A 59 11.00 25.31 26.12
N THR A 60 10.54 26.08 25.13
CA THR A 60 9.13 26.48 24.99
C THR A 60 8.72 26.26 23.55
N ASN A 61 7.70 25.42 23.31
CA ASN A 61 7.06 25.34 22.00
C ASN A 61 6.35 26.67 21.72
N ARG A 62 6.73 27.34 20.64
CA ARG A 62 6.23 28.68 20.30
C ARG A 62 4.78 28.71 19.87
N ASP A 63 4.30 27.61 19.32
CA ASP A 63 2.96 27.49 18.77
C ASP A 63 1.92 27.14 19.84
N MET A 64 2.33 26.34 20.84
CA MET A 64 1.42 25.76 21.85
C MET A 64 1.76 26.15 23.29
N GLY A 65 2.82 26.91 23.52
CA GLY A 65 3.24 27.36 24.86
C GLY A 65 3.75 26.25 25.79
N LEU A 66 3.87 25.00 25.35
CA LEU A 66 4.35 23.87 26.14
C LEU A 66 5.82 24.11 26.55
N ARG A 67 6.09 23.96 27.86
CA ARG A 67 7.43 24.17 28.42
C ARG A 67 7.98 22.89 29.00
N ARG A 68 9.28 22.63 28.74
CA ARG A 68 10.04 21.58 29.42
C ARG A 68 11.37 22.14 29.88
N THR A 69 11.94 21.53 30.94
CA THR A 69 13.22 21.95 31.52
C THR A 69 14.12 20.76 31.68
N ALA A 70 15.40 20.92 31.36
CA ALA A 70 16.48 19.98 31.60
C ALA A 70 17.65 20.72 32.28
N SER A 71 18.60 19.96 32.85
CA SER A 71 19.88 20.49 33.34
C SER A 71 21.03 19.87 32.59
N SER A 72 22.11 20.65 32.33
CA SER A 72 23.29 20.08 31.71
C SER A 72 24.03 19.14 32.68
N ASP A 73 24.57 18.04 32.12
CA ASP A 73 25.35 17.05 32.85
C ASP A 73 26.79 17.56 33.21
N ALA A 74 27.60 16.69 33.81
CA ALA A 74 29.01 17.02 34.17
C ALA A 74 29.87 17.38 32.95
N ALA A 75 29.49 17.00 31.75
CA ALA A 75 30.11 17.36 30.48
C ALA A 75 29.42 18.54 29.77
N GLY A 76 28.54 19.27 30.46
CA GLY A 76 27.78 20.40 29.93
C GLY A 76 26.68 20.03 28.93
N ARG A 77 26.31 18.75 28.78
CA ARG A 77 25.35 18.29 27.76
C ARG A 77 23.95 18.25 28.32
N PHE A 78 22.97 18.47 27.44
CA PHE A 78 21.56 18.31 27.74
C PHE A 78 20.86 17.51 26.64
N ASP A 79 19.77 16.86 27.00
CA ASP A 79 18.93 16.06 26.14
C ASP A 79 17.48 16.19 26.55
N LEU A 80 16.62 16.53 25.59
CA LEU A 80 15.17 16.66 25.73
C LEU A 80 14.51 15.78 24.67
N PRO A 81 14.34 14.48 24.95
CA PRO A 81 13.74 13.53 24.02
C PRO A 81 12.22 13.63 23.98
N GLN A 82 11.59 12.95 23.00
CA GLN A 82 10.15 12.80 22.86
C GLN A 82 9.43 14.17 22.80
N LEU A 83 9.94 15.07 21.99
CA LEU A 83 9.31 16.37 21.74
C LEU A 83 8.33 16.25 20.55
N LYS A 84 7.24 16.98 20.61
CA LYS A 84 6.38 17.17 19.43
C LYS A 84 7.16 17.94 18.36
N PRO A 85 7.13 17.55 17.09
CA PRO A 85 7.69 18.36 16.01
C PRO A 85 7.09 19.78 16.01
N GLY A 86 7.91 20.78 15.71
CA GLY A 86 7.49 22.18 15.69
C GLY A 86 8.61 23.16 16.03
N ASN A 87 8.25 24.41 16.26
CA ASN A 87 9.17 25.53 16.51
C ASN A 87 9.35 25.75 18.01
N TYR A 88 10.59 25.84 18.47
CA TYR A 88 10.95 25.98 19.87
C TYR A 88 11.85 27.19 20.12
N SER A 89 11.61 27.84 21.27
CA SER A 89 12.58 28.72 21.91
C SER A 89 13.36 27.91 22.93
N VAL A 90 14.69 27.96 22.87
CA VAL A 90 15.61 27.30 23.81
C VAL A 90 16.36 28.39 24.59
N ARG A 91 16.17 28.44 25.90
CA ARG A 91 16.83 29.38 26.82
C ARG A 91 17.71 28.63 27.80
N VAL A 92 18.94 29.13 27.96
CA VAL A 92 19.95 28.57 28.87
C VAL A 92 20.32 29.60 29.91
N GLU A 93 20.34 29.18 31.16
CA GLU A 93 20.71 29.99 32.33
C GLU A 93 21.72 29.23 33.21
N ALA A 94 22.77 29.90 33.66
CA ALA A 94 23.72 29.33 34.60
C ALA A 94 24.24 30.42 35.58
N PRO A 95 24.51 30.09 36.86
CA PRO A 95 25.00 31.06 37.82
C PRO A 95 26.34 31.70 37.37
N GLY A 96 26.40 33.02 37.37
CA GLY A 96 27.60 33.76 36.94
C GLY A 96 27.68 34.05 35.43
N PHE A 97 26.71 33.58 34.62
CA PHE A 97 26.68 33.81 33.20
C PHE A 97 25.44 34.61 32.79
N ALA A 98 25.55 35.36 31.70
CA ALA A 98 24.41 36.01 31.06
C ALA A 98 23.51 34.94 30.41
N PRO A 99 22.18 34.99 30.60
CA PRO A 99 21.24 34.09 29.93
C PRO A 99 21.34 34.22 28.41
N GLN A 100 21.29 33.06 27.72
CA GLN A 100 21.24 33.01 26.26
C GLN A 100 19.92 32.39 25.81
N GLN A 101 19.40 32.83 24.67
CA GLN A 101 18.17 32.32 24.08
C GLN A 101 18.31 32.20 22.57
N ASN A 102 17.81 31.08 22.01
CA ASN A 102 17.65 30.85 20.58
C ASN A 102 16.18 30.58 20.32
N ASP A 103 15.52 31.44 19.55
CA ASP A 103 14.10 31.39 19.27
C ASP A 103 13.74 30.64 17.98
N ASP A 104 14.71 30.22 17.19
CA ASP A 104 14.52 29.64 15.86
C ASP A 104 14.98 28.18 15.79
N VAL A 105 14.66 27.39 16.81
CA VAL A 105 14.99 25.97 16.86
C VAL A 105 13.84 25.13 16.31
N VAL A 106 14.03 24.54 15.14
CA VAL A 106 13.05 23.65 14.51
C VAL A 106 13.33 22.20 14.91
N ALA A 107 12.39 21.62 15.61
CA ALA A 107 12.41 20.19 15.98
C ALA A 107 11.63 19.41 14.91
N SER A 108 12.32 18.82 13.94
CA SER A 108 11.73 18.04 12.85
C SER A 108 11.48 16.59 13.25
N LEU A 109 10.49 15.98 12.64
CA LEU A 109 10.06 14.60 12.87
C LEU A 109 11.22 13.61 12.71
N GLY A 110 11.40 12.73 13.70
CA GLY A 110 12.44 11.71 13.71
C GLY A 110 13.86 12.23 13.80
N GLN A 111 14.05 13.54 14.01
CA GLN A 111 15.36 14.17 14.05
C GLN A 111 15.76 14.56 15.48
N LYS A 112 17.07 14.49 15.76
CA LYS A 112 17.68 15.05 16.97
C LYS A 112 18.32 16.39 16.61
N GLN A 113 17.66 17.48 16.96
CA GLN A 113 18.17 18.82 16.68
C GLN A 113 19.26 19.17 17.66
N THR A 114 20.49 19.44 17.19
CA THR A 114 21.62 19.85 18.03
C THR A 114 21.65 21.38 18.13
N VAL A 115 21.66 21.91 19.36
CA VAL A 115 21.76 23.34 19.67
C VAL A 115 22.80 23.53 20.78
N ASN A 116 23.95 24.14 20.44
CA ASN A 116 25.01 24.42 21.40
C ASN A 116 24.98 25.87 21.85
N PHE A 117 25.33 26.13 23.11
CA PHE A 117 25.39 27.47 23.68
C PHE A 117 26.78 27.75 24.24
N THR A 118 27.33 28.94 23.93
CA THR A 118 28.56 29.45 24.53
C THR A 118 28.19 30.64 25.42
N LEU A 119 28.19 30.42 26.74
CA LEU A 119 27.79 31.42 27.71
C LEU A 119 28.88 32.46 27.96
N HIS A 120 28.48 33.72 28.06
CA HIS A 120 29.36 34.84 28.41
C HIS A 120 29.22 35.18 29.90
N VAL A 121 30.29 35.57 30.55
CA VAL A 121 30.26 36.02 31.95
C VAL A 121 29.29 37.22 32.09
N ALA A 122 28.47 37.19 33.14
CA ALA A 122 27.45 38.20 33.36
C ALA A 122 28.09 39.56 33.64
N GLN A 123 28.09 40.47 32.67
CA GLN A 123 28.41 41.90 32.84
C GLN A 123 27.17 42.76 33.04
N SER A 124 25.99 42.28 32.66
CA SER A 124 24.69 42.87 32.84
C SER A 124 23.59 41.80 32.79
N SER A 125 22.38 42.07 33.27
CA SER A 125 21.22 41.13 33.23
C SER A 125 20.55 41.02 31.87
N GLN A 126 21.15 41.50 30.80
CA GLN A 126 20.58 41.42 29.45
C GLN A 126 20.71 40.00 28.86
N THR A 127 19.61 39.47 28.35
CA THR A 127 19.62 38.19 27.60
C THR A 127 20.28 38.41 26.24
N VAL A 128 21.25 37.60 25.88
CA VAL A 128 21.86 37.60 24.56
C VAL A 128 21.02 36.71 23.64
N GLU A 129 20.38 37.32 22.63
CA GLU A 129 19.76 36.55 21.57
C GLU A 129 20.83 35.98 20.64
N VAL A 130 20.83 34.66 20.51
CA VAL A 130 21.66 33.95 19.55
C VAL A 130 20.81 33.60 18.34
N SER A 131 20.88 34.44 17.30
CA SER A 131 20.30 34.12 16.01
C SER A 131 21.30 33.30 15.18
N GLY A 132 21.36 32.01 15.41
CA GLY A 132 22.14 31.08 14.60
C GLY A 132 21.20 30.06 13.97
N GLU A 133 21.10 30.05 12.64
CA GLU A 133 20.46 28.91 11.98
C GLU A 133 21.15 27.62 12.42
N ALA A 134 20.37 26.61 12.79
CA ALA A 134 20.91 25.29 13.14
C ALA A 134 21.73 24.72 11.99
N PRO A 135 22.88 24.08 12.24
CA PRO A 135 23.69 23.45 11.21
C PRO A 135 22.86 22.55 10.30
N LEU A 136 23.15 22.56 9.00
CA LEU A 136 22.51 21.66 8.03
C LEU A 136 22.88 20.20 8.24
N ILE A 137 24.09 19.96 8.73
CA ILE A 137 24.62 18.64 9.01
C ILE A 137 24.44 18.29 10.49
N ASN A 138 23.94 17.09 10.77
CA ASN A 138 23.67 16.64 12.13
C ASN A 138 24.55 15.44 12.51
N PRO A 139 25.57 15.61 13.39
CA PRO A 139 26.45 14.51 13.79
C PRO A 139 25.81 13.53 14.78
N ALA A 140 24.63 13.80 15.28
CA ALA A 140 23.92 12.95 16.23
C ALA A 140 23.02 11.91 15.58
N ASN A 141 22.84 11.95 14.25
CA ASN A 141 21.96 11.02 13.52
C ASN A 141 22.73 10.38 12.36
N ALA A 142 22.71 9.04 12.32
CA ALA A 142 23.34 8.26 11.25
C ALA A 142 22.34 7.84 10.14
N ASN A 143 21.03 8.05 10.34
CA ASN A 143 20.01 7.70 9.37
C ASN A 143 20.07 8.60 8.13
N THR A 144 19.62 8.06 7.00
CA THR A 144 19.38 8.84 5.78
C THR A 144 17.89 9.14 5.69
N SER A 145 17.54 10.39 5.84
CA SER A 145 16.16 10.86 5.79
C SER A 145 16.03 12.13 4.94
N THR A 146 14.86 12.27 4.33
CA THR A 146 14.42 13.51 3.66
C THR A 146 13.16 13.98 4.36
N SER A 147 13.17 15.21 4.90
CA SER A 147 12.01 15.81 5.55
C SER A 147 11.46 16.96 4.71
N LEU A 148 10.14 16.96 4.53
CA LEU A 148 9.38 18.00 3.84
C LEU A 148 8.36 18.57 4.82
N ASN A 149 8.49 19.84 5.15
CA ASN A 149 7.57 20.56 6.01
C ASN A 149 6.35 21.09 5.24
N ALA A 150 5.31 21.57 5.95
CA ALA A 150 4.09 22.05 5.32
C ALA A 150 4.34 23.11 4.22
N PRO A 151 5.19 24.14 4.37
CA PRO A 151 5.50 25.07 3.28
C PRO A 151 6.10 24.39 2.05
N ALA A 152 6.95 23.39 2.21
CA ALA A 152 7.49 22.62 1.09
C ALA A 152 6.40 21.80 0.40
N LEU A 153 5.55 21.12 1.16
CA LEU A 153 4.44 20.32 0.64
C LEU A 153 3.40 21.16 -0.11
N GLU A 154 3.12 22.37 0.39
CA GLU A 154 2.15 23.30 -0.22
C GLU A 154 2.66 23.94 -1.51
N ASN A 155 3.98 24.15 -1.63
CA ASN A 155 4.58 24.87 -2.76
C ASN A 155 5.19 23.96 -3.83
N LEU A 156 5.45 22.69 -3.52
CA LEU A 156 5.93 21.74 -4.53
C LEU A 156 4.80 21.35 -5.48
N PRO A 157 5.07 21.28 -6.79
CA PRO A 157 4.07 20.78 -7.74
C PRO A 157 3.62 19.39 -7.36
N ASN A 158 2.33 19.21 -7.16
CA ASN A 158 1.71 17.91 -6.90
C ASN A 158 0.43 17.79 -7.74
N PRO A 159 0.51 17.23 -8.95
CA PRO A 159 -0.59 17.26 -9.91
C PRO A 159 -1.89 16.58 -9.45
N GLY A 160 -1.78 15.59 -8.54
CA GLY A 160 -2.92 14.82 -8.03
C GLY A 160 -3.33 15.14 -6.60
N GLY A 161 -2.57 15.98 -5.89
CA GLY A 161 -2.75 16.14 -4.44
C GLY A 161 -2.34 14.91 -3.62
N ASP A 162 -1.70 13.92 -4.25
CA ASP A 162 -1.33 12.63 -3.70
C ASP A 162 -0.21 12.76 -2.67
N LEU A 163 -0.39 12.16 -1.49
CA LEU A 163 0.62 12.13 -0.41
C LEU A 163 1.89 11.38 -0.79
N THR A 164 1.86 10.49 -1.78
CA THR A 164 3.04 9.72 -2.21
C THR A 164 3.90 10.48 -3.22
N TYR A 165 3.34 11.46 -3.94
CA TYR A 165 4.08 12.25 -4.91
C TYR A 165 5.33 12.95 -4.34
N PRO A 166 5.30 13.55 -3.13
CA PRO A 166 6.48 14.16 -2.54
C PRO A 166 7.63 13.19 -2.23
N LEU A 167 7.39 11.88 -2.19
CA LEU A 167 8.40 10.87 -1.88
C LEU A 167 9.49 10.78 -2.95
N GLN A 168 9.19 11.14 -4.18
CA GLN A 168 10.18 11.19 -5.27
C GLN A 168 11.33 12.16 -5.01
N PHE A 169 11.17 13.11 -4.08
CA PHE A 169 12.24 14.03 -3.70
C PHE A 169 13.25 13.40 -2.74
N ALA A 170 13.01 12.19 -2.26
CA ALA A 170 14.00 11.44 -1.47
C ALA A 170 15.04 10.77 -2.36
N ALA A 171 16.30 10.74 -1.91
CA ALA A 171 17.35 10.08 -2.65
C ALA A 171 17.10 8.56 -2.76
N GLY A 172 17.29 7.99 -3.94
CA GLY A 172 17.07 6.58 -4.24
C GLY A 172 15.61 6.23 -4.57
N ALA A 173 14.72 7.22 -4.63
CA ALA A 173 13.33 7.04 -5.04
C ALA A 173 13.23 6.83 -6.56
N LEU A 174 12.40 5.88 -6.97
CA LEU A 174 11.99 5.63 -8.34
C LEU A 174 10.47 5.46 -8.37
N ILE A 175 9.78 6.34 -9.09
CA ILE A 175 8.34 6.17 -9.32
C ILE A 175 8.14 5.20 -10.47
N ASN A 176 7.48 4.08 -10.19
CA ASN A 176 7.06 3.13 -11.20
C ASN A 176 5.64 3.45 -11.64
N THR A 177 5.51 4.10 -12.79
CA THR A 177 4.21 4.43 -13.41
C THR A 177 3.72 3.34 -14.37
N ALA A 178 4.52 2.30 -14.62
CA ALA A 178 4.19 1.28 -15.60
C ALA A 178 3.02 0.37 -15.17
N GLY A 179 2.74 0.26 -13.88
CA GLY A 179 1.61 -0.50 -13.34
C GLY A 179 0.28 0.25 -13.28
N SER A 180 0.22 1.51 -13.72
CA SER A 180 -0.95 2.37 -13.55
C SER A 180 -2.11 2.08 -14.53
N GLY A 181 -1.97 1.12 -15.41
CA GLY A 181 -2.95 0.91 -16.48
C GLY A 181 -4.04 -0.11 -16.20
N ASN A 182 -3.73 -1.23 -15.59
CA ASN A 182 -4.65 -2.36 -15.41
C ASN A 182 -4.21 -3.35 -14.32
N ASP A 183 -3.06 -3.15 -13.69
CA ASP A 183 -2.64 -4.11 -12.68
C ASP A 183 -3.25 -3.74 -11.34
N PHE A 184 -4.00 -4.68 -10.78
CA PHE A 184 -4.58 -4.70 -9.44
C PHE A 184 -3.55 -4.60 -8.30
N VAL A 185 -2.36 -4.21 -8.57
CA VAL A 185 -1.38 -3.89 -7.55
C VAL A 185 -1.84 -2.56 -6.96
N GLY A 186 -2.75 -2.63 -6.00
CA GLY A 186 -3.36 -1.49 -5.35
C GLY A 186 -2.34 -0.44 -4.98
N GLY A 187 -2.18 0.49 -5.85
CA GLY A 187 -1.38 1.69 -5.74
C GLY A 187 -2.23 2.85 -6.15
N THR A 188 -1.81 4.01 -5.77
CA THR A 188 -2.46 5.25 -6.16
C THR A 188 -2.47 5.37 -7.69
N ASN A 189 -3.52 5.96 -8.25
CA ASN A 189 -3.66 6.19 -9.68
C ASN A 189 -2.50 7.06 -10.23
N GLY A 190 -1.39 6.44 -10.58
CA GLY A 190 -0.28 7.04 -11.30
C GLY A 190 0.92 7.48 -10.49
N TYR A 191 0.87 7.63 -9.16
CA TYR A 191 2.00 8.12 -8.37
C TYR A 191 2.39 7.23 -7.19
N GLY A 192 1.57 6.25 -6.83
CA GLY A 192 1.64 5.57 -5.54
C GLY A 192 2.71 4.52 -5.35
N ASN A 193 3.29 4.01 -6.41
CA ASN A 193 4.28 2.95 -6.32
C ASN A 193 5.68 3.53 -6.39
N VAL A 194 6.24 3.89 -5.23
CA VAL A 194 7.61 4.39 -5.12
C VAL A 194 8.51 3.26 -4.66
N GLU A 195 9.52 2.95 -5.44
CA GLU A 195 10.58 2.00 -5.12
C GLU A 195 11.75 2.74 -4.49
N PHE A 196 12.43 2.13 -3.53
CA PHE A 196 13.63 2.71 -2.92
C PHE A 196 14.78 1.72 -2.90
N ASN A 197 15.95 2.17 -3.32
CA ASN A 197 17.20 1.42 -3.23
C ASN A 197 17.11 0.00 -3.82
N GLY A 198 16.42 -0.14 -4.97
CA GLY A 198 16.22 -1.40 -5.68
C GLY A 198 15.26 -2.38 -5.02
N LEU A 199 14.49 -1.93 -4.01
CA LEU A 199 13.44 -2.74 -3.39
C LEU A 199 12.06 -2.27 -3.86
N PRO A 200 11.11 -3.22 -4.03
CA PRO A 200 9.78 -2.92 -4.58
C PRO A 200 8.94 -2.07 -3.61
N ALA A 201 7.90 -1.47 -4.14
CA ALA A 201 6.98 -0.61 -3.39
C ALA A 201 6.35 -1.29 -2.18
N LEU A 202 6.09 -2.60 -2.24
CA LEU A 202 5.54 -3.39 -1.13
C LEU A 202 6.51 -3.52 0.07
N ALA A 203 7.79 -3.19 -0.10
CA ALA A 203 8.77 -3.16 0.98
C ALA A 203 8.86 -1.79 1.70
N ASN A 204 7.95 -0.85 1.40
CA ASN A 204 7.85 0.44 2.09
C ASN A 204 6.80 0.40 3.21
N GLY A 205 7.07 1.15 4.28
CA GLY A 205 6.11 1.41 5.35
C GLY A 205 5.56 2.82 5.31
N TYR A 206 4.26 2.97 5.42
CA TYR A 206 3.56 4.25 5.47
C TYR A 206 2.88 4.42 6.81
N ILE A 207 3.18 5.50 7.51
CA ILE A 207 2.74 5.72 8.89
C ILE A 207 2.19 7.13 9.03
N VAL A 208 0.94 7.26 9.49
CA VAL A 208 0.29 8.56 9.77
C VAL A 208 0.03 8.68 11.27
N ASP A 209 0.72 9.59 11.95
CA ASP A 209 0.67 9.78 13.42
C ASP A 209 0.84 8.46 14.20
N GLY A 210 1.72 7.57 13.73
CA GLY A 210 1.98 6.27 14.35
C GLY A 210 1.03 5.14 13.94
N LEU A 211 0.01 5.41 13.15
CA LEU A 211 -0.84 4.40 12.52
C LEU A 211 -0.21 3.95 11.20
N GLU A 212 0.10 2.68 11.06
CA GLU A 212 0.53 2.08 9.79
C GLU A 212 -0.66 1.99 8.83
N THR A 213 -0.49 2.51 7.63
CA THR A 213 -1.55 2.54 6.59
C THR A 213 -1.38 1.50 5.51
N ASN A 214 -0.35 0.66 5.56
CA ASN A 214 -0.18 -0.43 4.60
C ASN A 214 -1.36 -1.41 4.64
N ASP A 215 -1.77 -1.84 3.48
CA ASP A 215 -2.77 -2.89 3.29
C ASP A 215 -2.21 -4.25 3.77
N PRO A 216 -2.90 -5.00 4.63
CA PRO A 216 -2.39 -6.28 5.10
C PRO A 216 -2.38 -7.39 4.04
N LEU A 217 -3.14 -7.23 2.92
CA LEU A 217 -3.15 -8.17 1.81
C LEU A 217 -1.98 -7.94 0.87
N THR A 218 -1.86 -6.73 0.34
CA THR A 218 -0.87 -6.39 -0.69
C THR A 218 0.44 -5.85 -0.14
N ASN A 219 0.46 -5.43 1.13
CA ASN A 219 1.55 -4.69 1.78
C ASN A 219 1.88 -3.33 1.14
N LEU A 220 1.05 -2.84 0.23
CA LEU A 220 1.15 -1.51 -0.35
C LEU A 220 0.47 -0.47 0.53
N ASN A 221 0.71 0.81 0.26
CA ASN A 221 -0.07 1.86 0.91
C ASN A 221 -1.55 1.63 0.58
N SER A 222 -2.37 1.35 1.59
CA SER A 222 -3.80 1.21 1.36
C SER A 222 -4.29 2.56 0.89
N GLY A 223 -4.53 2.63 -0.41
CA GLY A 223 -5.20 3.76 -1.01
C GLY A 223 -6.48 4.05 -0.23
N LEU A 224 -6.81 5.28 -0.18
CA LEU A 224 -8.06 5.81 0.28
C LEU A 224 -9.14 5.51 -0.77
N SER A 225 -10.32 6.04 -0.64
CA SER A 225 -11.51 5.69 -1.43
C SER A 225 -11.33 5.66 -2.94
N THR A 226 -10.36 6.36 -3.49
CA THR A 226 -10.14 6.43 -4.95
C THR A 226 -8.75 5.98 -5.38
N ASN A 227 -7.98 5.32 -4.51
CA ASN A 227 -6.55 5.11 -4.66
C ASN A 227 -5.73 6.41 -4.83
N LEU A 228 -6.34 7.56 -4.62
CA LEU A 228 -5.66 8.82 -4.40
C LEU A 228 -5.38 8.88 -2.91
N VAL A 229 -4.14 8.95 -2.51
CA VAL A 229 -3.78 9.12 -1.10
C VAL A 229 -3.89 10.61 -0.78
N LEU A 230 -5.12 11.06 -0.50
CA LEU A 230 -5.42 12.46 -0.21
C LEU A 230 -5.11 12.84 1.24
N GLY A 231 -5.37 14.09 1.59
CA GLY A 231 -5.18 14.62 2.93
C GLY A 231 -3.90 15.42 3.10
N LEU A 232 -3.26 15.84 2.00
CA LEU A 232 -2.02 16.63 2.05
C LEU A 232 -2.20 17.93 2.82
N ASN A 233 -3.38 18.57 2.73
CA ASN A 233 -3.67 19.78 3.48
C ASN A 233 -3.69 19.57 5.00
N SER A 234 -3.94 18.36 5.46
CA SER A 234 -3.89 18.02 6.88
C SER A 234 -2.46 17.73 7.41
N ILE A 235 -1.45 17.60 6.53
CA ILE A 235 -0.10 17.18 6.90
C ILE A 235 0.78 18.38 7.25
N ALA A 236 1.45 18.28 8.39
CA ALA A 236 2.44 19.26 8.86
C ALA A 236 3.85 18.94 8.35
N GLU A 237 4.23 17.66 8.33
CA GLU A 237 5.56 17.21 7.94
C GLU A 237 5.51 15.78 7.42
N VAL A 238 6.31 15.50 6.40
CA VAL A 238 6.60 14.15 5.89
C VAL A 238 8.07 13.89 6.03
N THR A 239 8.43 12.75 6.61
CA THR A 239 9.82 12.28 6.66
C THR A 239 9.94 10.92 6.00
N VAL A 240 10.80 10.84 4.99
CA VAL A 240 11.13 9.61 4.26
C VAL A 240 12.48 9.09 4.76
N ASN A 241 12.48 7.98 5.46
CA ASN A 241 13.68 7.30 5.93
C ASN A 241 14.02 6.17 4.98
N THR A 242 14.99 6.39 4.09
CA THR A 242 15.42 5.38 3.10
C THR A 242 16.49 4.44 3.61
N LEU A 243 17.18 4.82 4.70
CA LEU A 243 18.14 4.00 5.44
C LEU A 243 18.02 4.34 6.93
N SER A 244 17.24 3.57 7.63
CA SER A 244 17.02 3.75 9.06
C SER A 244 17.72 2.66 9.85
N TYR A 245 18.71 3.05 10.62
CA TYR A 245 19.41 2.15 11.54
C TYR A 245 18.87 2.23 12.97
N SER A 246 17.83 3.01 13.19
CA SER A 246 17.11 3.03 14.45
C SER A 246 16.17 1.82 14.53
N VAL A 247 16.22 1.06 15.64
CA VAL A 247 15.44 -0.19 15.77
C VAL A 247 13.99 0.03 16.15
N ASP A 248 13.64 1.24 16.58
CA ASP A 248 12.26 1.67 16.80
C ASP A 248 11.50 1.83 15.46
N GLN A 249 12.23 2.03 14.37
CA GLN A 249 11.65 2.07 13.03
C GLN A 249 11.53 0.66 12.44
N GLY A 250 10.37 0.41 11.94
CA GLY A 250 9.71 -0.71 11.34
C GLY A 250 10.46 -1.88 10.78
N ARG A 251 9.64 -2.74 10.31
CA ARG A 251 9.84 -3.99 9.63
C ARG A 251 10.18 -3.83 8.13
N TYR A 252 10.15 -2.62 7.59
CA TYR A 252 10.26 -2.36 6.17
C TYR A 252 11.70 -2.28 5.70
N GLY A 253 12.00 -2.98 4.59
CA GLY A 253 13.35 -3.03 4.03
C GLY A 253 13.67 -1.85 3.12
N ALA A 254 12.69 -1.25 2.42
CA ALA A 254 12.95 -0.22 1.43
C ALA A 254 12.96 1.19 2.03
N SER A 255 11.85 1.60 2.61
CA SER A 255 11.74 2.90 3.29
C SER A 255 10.67 2.88 4.37
N GLN A 256 10.75 3.87 5.26
CA GLN A 256 9.66 4.20 6.16
C GLN A 256 9.29 5.66 5.97
N VAL A 257 8.03 5.88 5.58
CA VAL A 257 7.45 7.21 5.36
C VAL A 257 6.56 7.56 6.55
N ASN A 258 6.91 8.62 7.26
CA ASN A 258 6.16 9.09 8.41
C ASN A 258 5.49 10.43 8.07
N TYR A 259 4.19 10.49 8.26
CA TYR A 259 3.37 11.69 8.14
C TYR A 259 2.89 12.13 9.52
N ILE A 260 3.01 13.41 9.81
CA ILE A 260 2.45 14.02 11.01
C ILE A 260 1.37 15.03 10.59
N THR A 261 0.19 14.90 11.18
CA THR A 261 -0.90 15.83 10.90
C THR A 261 -0.71 17.17 11.61
N LYS A 262 -1.23 18.23 10.99
CA LYS A 262 -1.30 19.58 11.57
C LYS A 262 -2.07 19.55 12.91
N SER A 263 -1.79 20.49 13.76
CA SER A 263 -2.47 20.70 15.04
C SER A 263 -2.89 22.16 15.21
N GLY A 264 -3.81 22.41 16.13
CA GLY A 264 -4.11 23.76 16.55
C GLY A 264 -2.92 24.42 17.26
N THR A 265 -2.92 25.74 17.28
CA THR A 265 -1.91 26.58 17.95
C THR A 265 -2.61 27.62 18.83
N ASN A 266 -1.85 28.49 19.51
CA ASN A 266 -2.41 29.62 20.28
C ASN A 266 -3.04 30.73 19.41
N ARG A 267 -2.94 30.60 18.10
CA ARG A 267 -3.57 31.50 17.12
C ARG A 267 -4.49 30.72 16.20
N PHE A 268 -5.62 31.28 15.86
CA PHE A 268 -6.45 30.70 14.80
C PHE A 268 -5.73 30.82 13.47
N HIS A 269 -5.72 29.72 12.74
CA HIS A 269 -5.14 29.61 11.40
C HIS A 269 -5.96 28.63 10.57
N GLY A 270 -5.89 28.79 9.27
CA GLY A 270 -6.59 27.92 8.36
C GLY A 270 -6.43 28.39 6.92
N ASN A 271 -6.96 27.63 6.01
CA ASN A 271 -7.00 27.94 4.59
C ASN A 271 -8.30 27.47 3.95
N LEU A 272 -8.59 28.01 2.79
CA LEU A 272 -9.58 27.51 1.85
C LEU A 272 -8.90 27.46 0.48
N TYR A 273 -9.12 26.41 -0.29
CA TYR A 273 -8.52 26.25 -1.59
C TYR A 273 -9.45 25.57 -2.58
N GLU A 274 -9.24 25.84 -3.84
CA GLU A 274 -9.80 25.14 -4.99
C GLU A 274 -8.70 24.99 -6.04
N LEU A 275 -8.46 23.75 -6.46
CA LEU A 275 -7.57 23.41 -7.56
C LEU A 275 -8.41 22.79 -8.67
N TRP A 276 -8.50 23.48 -9.79
CA TRP A 276 -9.26 23.03 -10.93
C TRP A 276 -8.35 22.68 -12.11
N ASN A 277 -8.64 21.53 -12.74
CA ASN A 277 -8.01 21.13 -13.99
C ASN A 277 -9.10 20.63 -14.95
N GLY A 278 -9.02 21.06 -16.20
CA GLY A 278 -10.00 20.63 -17.21
C GLY A 278 -9.41 20.49 -18.60
N SER A 279 -10.10 19.74 -19.43
CA SER A 279 -9.66 19.44 -20.81
C SER A 279 -9.37 20.69 -21.63
N ILE A 280 -9.96 21.84 -21.32
CA ILE A 280 -9.70 23.10 -22.03
C ILE A 280 -8.25 23.59 -21.87
N LEU A 281 -7.59 23.27 -20.73
CA LEU A 281 -6.21 23.67 -20.45
C LEU A 281 -5.20 22.59 -20.85
N ASN A 282 -5.65 21.35 -21.10
CA ASN A 282 -4.77 20.22 -21.41
C ASN A 282 -4.56 20.08 -22.91
N ALA A 283 -3.39 19.61 -23.33
CA ALA A 283 -3.19 19.15 -24.71
C ALA A 283 -3.96 17.82 -24.93
N ALA A 284 -4.29 17.52 -26.16
CA ALA A 284 -4.72 16.17 -26.52
C ALA A 284 -3.50 15.24 -26.61
N ASP A 285 -3.71 13.95 -26.29
CA ASP A 285 -2.70 12.92 -26.47
C ASP A 285 -2.26 12.81 -27.94
N TYR A 286 -0.99 12.47 -28.15
CA TYR A 286 -0.41 12.37 -29.47
C TYR A 286 -1.14 11.31 -30.35
N PHE A 287 -1.42 10.14 -29.75
CA PHE A 287 -2.07 9.05 -30.50
C PHE A 287 -3.54 9.36 -30.77
N LEU A 288 -4.19 10.08 -29.87
CA LEU A 288 -5.54 10.58 -30.10
C LEU A 288 -5.57 11.56 -31.30
N ASN A 289 -4.60 12.45 -31.38
CA ASN A 289 -4.49 13.38 -32.51
C ASN A 289 -4.13 12.67 -33.85
N ALA A 290 -3.41 11.56 -33.77
CA ALA A 290 -3.04 10.77 -34.96
C ALA A 290 -4.22 9.96 -35.53
N THR A 291 -5.21 9.65 -34.70
CA THR A 291 -6.46 8.97 -35.11
C THR A 291 -7.53 10.02 -35.38
N SER A 292 -7.70 10.42 -36.62
CA SER A 292 -8.54 11.55 -37.05
C SER A 292 -10.05 11.44 -36.73
N GLU A 293 -10.49 10.49 -35.93
CA GLU A 293 -11.89 10.18 -35.68
C GLU A 293 -12.47 10.70 -34.37
N THR A 294 -11.67 11.35 -33.50
CA THR A 294 -12.15 11.66 -32.15
C THR A 294 -11.89 13.09 -31.73
N HIS A 295 -12.89 13.70 -31.15
CA HIS A 295 -12.74 14.97 -30.42
C HIS A 295 -12.00 14.66 -29.10
N LYS A 296 -11.17 15.62 -28.66
CA LYS A 296 -10.52 15.60 -27.34
C LYS A 296 -11.55 15.29 -26.25
N PRO A 297 -11.38 14.20 -25.50
CA PRO A 297 -12.36 13.80 -24.50
C PRO A 297 -12.40 14.82 -23.35
N ARG A 298 -13.55 14.92 -22.70
CA ARG A 298 -13.73 15.83 -21.57
C ARG A 298 -13.05 15.27 -20.33
N SER A 299 -12.12 16.04 -19.75
CA SER A 299 -11.65 15.84 -18.36
C SER A 299 -12.05 17.04 -17.51
N ASN A 300 -12.37 16.76 -16.26
CA ASN A 300 -12.68 17.78 -15.28
C ASN A 300 -12.29 17.25 -13.88
N VAL A 301 -11.40 17.98 -13.21
CA VAL A 301 -10.96 17.66 -11.87
C VAL A 301 -11.18 18.90 -11.01
N ASN A 302 -11.95 18.74 -9.95
CA ASN A 302 -12.13 19.76 -8.92
C ASN A 302 -11.60 19.17 -7.61
N HIS A 303 -10.60 19.80 -7.03
CA HIS A 303 -10.01 19.43 -5.75
C HIS A 303 -10.08 20.65 -4.84
N PHE A 304 -10.95 20.60 -3.86
CA PHE A 304 -11.22 21.73 -2.98
C PHE A 304 -11.32 21.32 -1.53
N GLY A 305 -11.08 22.25 -0.66
CA GLY A 305 -11.14 21.97 0.76
C GLY A 305 -10.74 23.16 1.60
N GLY A 306 -10.55 22.88 2.87
CA GLY A 306 -10.07 23.87 3.81
C GLY A 306 -9.86 23.33 5.19
N SER A 307 -9.00 24.02 5.93
CA SER A 307 -8.66 23.68 7.29
C SER A 307 -8.88 24.83 8.25
N LEU A 308 -9.09 24.51 9.51
CA LEU A 308 -9.19 25.45 10.62
C LEU A 308 -8.54 24.84 11.85
N GLY A 309 -7.64 25.58 12.50
CA GLY A 309 -7.02 25.20 13.76
C GLY A 309 -6.91 26.40 14.69
N GLY A 310 -6.87 26.12 16.00
CA GLY A 310 -6.73 27.16 16.99
C GLY A 310 -6.86 26.67 18.43
N PRO A 311 -6.85 27.58 19.42
CA PRO A 311 -6.99 27.22 20.81
C PRO A 311 -8.47 27.07 21.20
N ILE A 312 -8.80 26.01 21.93
CA ILE A 312 -9.99 25.90 22.75
C ILE A 312 -9.69 26.58 24.10
N ALA A 313 -8.48 26.34 24.61
CA ALA A 313 -7.92 27.04 25.78
C ALA A 313 -6.44 27.34 25.51
N HIS A 314 -6.03 28.60 25.64
CA HIS A 314 -4.64 29.03 25.41
C HIS A 314 -3.64 28.21 26.23
N ASP A 315 -2.51 27.85 25.60
CA ASP A 315 -1.40 27.03 26.14
C ASP A 315 -1.79 25.61 26.56
N LYS A 316 -3.08 25.23 26.45
CA LYS A 316 -3.59 24.02 27.08
C LYS A 316 -4.33 23.06 26.17
N LEU A 317 -5.32 23.55 25.44
CA LEU A 317 -6.19 22.68 24.63
C LEU A 317 -6.39 23.27 23.23
N PHE A 318 -6.13 22.47 22.22
CA PHE A 318 -6.13 22.92 20.83
C PHE A 318 -6.94 21.97 19.97
N PHE A 319 -7.47 22.49 18.89
CA PHE A 319 -8.13 21.70 17.85
C PHE A 319 -7.58 22.01 16.48
N PHE A 320 -7.67 21.05 15.60
CA PHE A 320 -7.47 21.18 14.16
C PHE A 320 -8.52 20.37 13.44
N PHE A 321 -9.09 20.93 12.39
CA PHE A 321 -10.04 20.26 11.51
C PHE A 321 -9.66 20.57 10.07
N ASP A 322 -9.73 19.56 9.22
CA ASP A 322 -9.53 19.63 7.78
C ASP A 322 -10.61 18.86 7.06
N SER A 323 -11.08 19.39 5.94
CA SER A 323 -12.00 18.72 5.04
C SER A 323 -11.56 18.93 3.60
N GLU A 324 -11.31 17.85 2.89
CA GLU A 324 -10.81 17.81 1.54
C GLU A 324 -11.76 17.01 0.65
N TRP A 325 -12.00 17.48 -0.55
CA TRP A 325 -12.97 16.92 -1.48
C TRP A 325 -12.39 16.88 -2.88
N VAL A 326 -12.58 15.75 -3.56
CA VAL A 326 -12.20 15.60 -4.96
C VAL A 326 -13.41 15.14 -5.79
N ARG A 327 -13.53 15.70 -6.98
CA ARG A 327 -14.47 15.29 -8.02
C ARG A 327 -13.70 15.18 -9.31
N ILE A 328 -13.65 13.98 -9.86
CA ILE A 328 -12.85 13.65 -11.03
C ILE A 328 -13.76 13.08 -12.11
N ALA A 329 -13.71 13.65 -13.29
CA ALA A 329 -14.20 13.07 -14.52
C ALA A 329 -13.01 12.92 -15.47
N LEU A 330 -12.51 11.68 -15.61
CA LEU A 330 -11.41 11.38 -16.52
C LEU A 330 -11.93 10.76 -17.82
N PRO A 331 -11.39 11.17 -18.97
CA PRO A 331 -11.74 10.58 -20.22
C PRO A 331 -11.08 9.22 -20.40
N ILE A 332 -11.86 8.25 -20.77
CA ILE A 332 -11.37 6.95 -21.24
C ILE A 332 -11.68 6.87 -22.71
N PHE A 333 -10.67 6.66 -23.53
CA PHE A 333 -10.80 6.39 -24.94
C PHE A 333 -10.43 4.94 -25.21
N SER A 334 -11.31 4.22 -25.92
CA SER A 334 -11.08 2.84 -26.29
C SER A 334 -11.45 2.63 -27.76
N THR A 335 -10.74 1.74 -28.41
CA THR A 335 -11.13 1.23 -29.74
C THR A 335 -11.78 -0.13 -29.55
N ILE A 336 -13.06 -0.24 -29.88
CA ILE A 336 -13.82 -1.47 -29.74
C ILE A 336 -14.07 -2.14 -31.09
N THR A 337 -14.17 -3.46 -31.03
CA THR A 337 -14.56 -4.31 -32.17
C THR A 337 -15.89 -4.96 -31.83
N VAL A 338 -16.88 -4.73 -32.66
CA VAL A 338 -18.26 -5.18 -32.43
C VAL A 338 -18.74 -6.05 -33.58
N PRO A 339 -19.68 -7.02 -33.35
CA PRO A 339 -20.24 -7.82 -34.41
C PRO A 339 -21.07 -6.95 -35.37
N SER A 340 -20.85 -7.08 -36.68
CA SER A 340 -21.60 -6.31 -37.68
C SER A 340 -23.08 -6.74 -37.71
N PRO A 341 -23.99 -5.87 -38.14
CA PRO A 341 -25.41 -6.24 -38.29
C PRO A 341 -25.65 -7.44 -39.23
N ALA A 342 -24.89 -7.55 -40.31
CA ALA A 342 -24.98 -8.67 -41.23
C ALA A 342 -24.54 -9.99 -40.57
N PHE A 343 -23.48 -9.96 -39.78
CA PHE A 343 -23.00 -11.10 -39.02
C PHE A 343 -24.03 -11.54 -37.96
N GLN A 344 -24.59 -10.61 -37.21
CA GLN A 344 -25.62 -10.90 -36.20
C GLN A 344 -26.81 -11.62 -36.83
N GLN A 345 -27.27 -11.10 -37.95
CA GLN A 345 -28.41 -11.69 -38.66
C GLN A 345 -28.10 -13.11 -39.12
N CYS A 346 -26.90 -13.34 -39.64
CA CYS A 346 -26.49 -14.66 -40.09
C CYS A 346 -26.40 -15.68 -38.94
N VAL A 347 -25.80 -15.28 -37.78
CA VAL A 347 -25.71 -16.13 -36.60
C VAL A 347 -27.11 -16.56 -36.14
N LEU A 348 -28.01 -15.60 -36.01
CA LEU A 348 -29.41 -15.87 -35.58
C LEU A 348 -30.19 -16.78 -36.53
N GLN A 349 -29.83 -16.81 -37.83
CA GLN A 349 -30.44 -17.75 -38.77
C GLN A 349 -29.91 -19.18 -38.63
N GLN A 350 -28.71 -19.37 -38.16
CA GLN A 350 -28.06 -20.70 -38.07
C GLN A 350 -28.24 -21.37 -36.72
N LEU A 351 -28.47 -20.59 -35.63
CA LEU A 351 -28.61 -21.12 -34.28
C LEU A 351 -29.95 -21.90 -34.08
N PRO A 352 -29.92 -22.92 -33.20
CA PRO A 352 -31.12 -23.54 -32.67
C PRO A 352 -32.04 -22.50 -32.00
N GLN A 353 -33.34 -22.77 -31.97
CA GLN A 353 -34.31 -21.80 -31.46
C GLN A 353 -34.15 -21.47 -29.99
N ASP A 354 -33.69 -22.42 -29.18
CA ASP A 354 -33.44 -22.29 -27.75
C ASP A 354 -32.23 -21.41 -27.42
N GLU A 355 -31.32 -21.24 -28.36
CA GLU A 355 -30.16 -20.36 -28.18
C GLU A 355 -30.37 -18.96 -28.77
N LYS A 356 -31.35 -18.77 -29.66
CA LYS A 356 -31.60 -17.49 -30.32
C LYS A 356 -31.88 -16.33 -29.34
N ASP A 357 -32.65 -16.58 -28.32
CA ASP A 357 -33.02 -15.55 -27.34
C ASP A 357 -31.79 -15.03 -26.59
N PHE A 358 -30.87 -15.92 -26.26
CA PHE A 358 -29.62 -15.55 -25.64
C PHE A 358 -28.74 -14.69 -26.57
N TYR A 359 -28.53 -15.12 -27.82
CA TYR A 359 -27.78 -14.37 -28.80
C TYR A 359 -28.42 -13.04 -29.17
N GLN A 360 -29.72 -12.95 -29.25
CA GLN A 360 -30.44 -11.68 -29.45
C GLN A 360 -30.19 -10.72 -28.32
N ASN A 361 -30.28 -11.20 -27.08
CA ASN A 361 -29.94 -10.39 -25.89
C ASN A 361 -28.49 -9.93 -25.93
N MET A 362 -27.54 -10.84 -26.15
CA MET A 362 -26.11 -10.56 -26.25
C MET A 362 -25.82 -9.50 -27.32
N PHE A 363 -26.39 -9.62 -28.53
CA PHE A 363 -26.21 -8.64 -29.60
C PHE A 363 -26.83 -7.30 -29.26
N SER A 364 -27.94 -7.25 -28.53
CA SER A 364 -28.56 -6.01 -28.09
C SER A 364 -27.65 -5.23 -27.12
N LEU A 365 -26.85 -5.94 -26.29
CA LEU A 365 -25.93 -5.35 -25.34
C LEU A 365 -24.73 -4.66 -26.01
N TYR A 366 -24.33 -5.06 -27.22
CA TYR A 366 -23.31 -4.33 -27.99
C TYR A 366 -23.80 -2.96 -28.47
N GLY A 367 -25.10 -2.71 -28.46
CA GLY A 367 -25.70 -1.41 -28.80
C GLY A 367 -25.39 -0.98 -30.24
N ASN A 368 -24.68 0.15 -30.40
CA ASN A 368 -24.34 0.64 -31.74
C ASN A 368 -23.21 -0.22 -32.33
N THR A 369 -23.51 -0.96 -33.37
CA THR A 369 -22.58 -1.85 -34.08
C THR A 369 -22.07 -1.28 -35.42
N SER A 370 -22.31 0.00 -35.69
CA SER A 370 -21.67 0.71 -36.81
C SER A 370 -20.17 0.91 -36.59
N GLY A 371 -19.44 1.08 -37.69
CA GLY A 371 -18.01 1.37 -37.65
C GLY A 371 -17.29 1.01 -38.94
N THR A 372 -15.96 1.10 -38.95
CA THR A 372 -15.13 0.69 -40.08
C THR A 372 -15.03 -0.83 -40.14
N PRO A 373 -15.45 -1.45 -41.26
CA PRO A 373 -15.37 -2.90 -41.41
C PRO A 373 -13.94 -3.43 -41.26
N LEU A 374 -13.79 -4.52 -40.51
CA LEU A 374 -12.52 -5.21 -40.32
C LEU A 374 -12.47 -6.53 -41.12
N THR A 375 -11.31 -6.84 -41.68
CA THR A 375 -11.04 -8.16 -42.20
C THR A 375 -10.79 -9.13 -41.05
N VAL A 376 -11.65 -10.12 -40.90
CA VAL A 376 -11.60 -11.12 -39.85
C VAL A 376 -11.29 -12.48 -40.47
N LEU A 377 -10.35 -13.21 -39.89
CA LEU A 377 -10.01 -14.57 -40.30
C LEU A 377 -11.23 -15.49 -40.07
N TYR A 378 -11.52 -16.33 -41.08
CA TYR A 378 -12.68 -17.22 -41.11
C TYR A 378 -14.04 -16.51 -41.11
N CYS A 379 -14.09 -15.21 -41.41
CA CYS A 379 -15.37 -14.55 -41.66
C CYS A 379 -15.99 -15.05 -42.96
N PRO A 380 -17.19 -15.63 -42.91
CA PRO A 380 -17.86 -16.18 -44.13
C PRO A 380 -18.51 -15.11 -45.01
N PHE A 381 -18.43 -13.82 -44.64
CA PHE A 381 -19.15 -12.75 -45.36
C PHE A 381 -18.23 -11.59 -45.73
N ASN A 382 -18.63 -10.88 -46.79
CA ASN A 382 -18.14 -9.57 -47.16
C ASN A 382 -18.93 -8.45 -46.49
N SER A 383 -18.48 -7.20 -46.56
CA SER A 383 -19.15 -6.03 -45.99
C SER A 383 -20.56 -5.77 -46.53
N ASP A 384 -20.87 -6.28 -47.67
CA ASP A 384 -22.18 -6.21 -48.31
C ASP A 384 -23.12 -7.39 -47.97
N GLY A 385 -22.66 -8.29 -47.06
CA GLY A 385 -23.41 -9.47 -46.64
C GLY A 385 -23.34 -10.66 -47.63
N THR A 386 -22.61 -10.52 -48.71
CA THR A 386 -22.38 -11.64 -49.63
C THR A 386 -21.37 -12.66 -49.08
N PRO A 387 -21.45 -13.95 -49.42
CA PRO A 387 -20.45 -14.92 -48.99
C PRO A 387 -19.04 -14.58 -49.46
N ALA A 388 -18.09 -14.57 -48.56
CA ALA A 388 -16.68 -14.34 -48.86
C ALA A 388 -16.12 -15.52 -49.68
N SER A 389 -15.29 -15.24 -50.71
CA SER A 389 -14.62 -16.24 -51.51
C SER A 389 -13.24 -16.52 -50.96
N GLY A 390 -12.84 -17.81 -50.96
CA GLY A 390 -11.52 -18.24 -50.51
C GLY A 390 -11.49 -19.27 -49.38
N ASN A 391 -10.33 -19.89 -49.15
CA ASN A 391 -10.12 -20.84 -48.08
C ASN A 391 -8.72 -20.60 -47.49
N PRO A 392 -8.53 -20.18 -46.19
CA PRO A 392 -9.57 -19.80 -45.25
C PRO A 392 -10.33 -18.54 -45.74
N ARG A 393 -11.59 -18.47 -45.41
CA ARG A 393 -12.42 -17.30 -45.77
C ARG A 393 -12.05 -16.11 -44.88
N ASN A 394 -11.53 -15.09 -45.49
CA ASN A 394 -11.24 -13.81 -44.85
C ASN A 394 -12.19 -12.76 -45.38
N GLY A 395 -13.14 -12.34 -44.60
CA GLY A 395 -14.15 -11.33 -44.97
C GLY A 395 -14.10 -10.13 -44.05
N ASN A 396 -14.61 -9.02 -44.53
CA ASN A 396 -14.79 -7.77 -43.76
C ASN A 396 -16.24 -7.52 -43.35
N GLY A 397 -17.08 -8.53 -43.45
CA GLY A 397 -18.52 -8.45 -43.09
C GLY A 397 -18.86 -8.86 -41.66
N CYS A 398 -17.92 -9.39 -40.89
CA CYS A 398 -18.25 -9.93 -39.57
C CYS A 398 -18.09 -8.94 -38.42
N ALA A 399 -17.16 -8.04 -38.52
CA ALA A 399 -16.81 -7.14 -37.45
C ALA A 399 -16.61 -5.69 -37.90
N ASN A 400 -17.00 -4.78 -37.07
CA ASN A 400 -16.78 -3.35 -37.26
C ASN A 400 -15.91 -2.83 -36.10
N ARG A 401 -14.98 -1.93 -36.42
CA ARG A 401 -14.16 -1.20 -35.45
C ARG A 401 -14.63 0.23 -35.31
N ARG A 402 -14.71 0.72 -34.11
CA ARG A 402 -15.01 2.12 -33.84
C ARG A 402 -14.32 2.62 -32.56
N GLY A 403 -14.02 3.91 -32.55
CA GLY A 403 -13.62 4.60 -31.33
C GLY A 403 -14.83 4.87 -30.43
N VAL A 404 -14.64 4.73 -29.12
CA VAL A 404 -15.61 5.10 -28.11
C VAL A 404 -14.95 5.96 -27.04
N SER A 405 -15.70 6.90 -26.52
CA SER A 405 -15.22 7.75 -25.42
C SER A 405 -16.21 7.70 -24.28
N HIS A 406 -15.71 7.42 -23.09
CA HIS A 406 -16.46 7.39 -21.85
C HIS A 406 -15.83 8.33 -20.84
N SER A 407 -16.51 8.65 -19.77
CA SER A 407 -15.97 9.33 -18.61
C SER A 407 -16.11 8.40 -17.41
N SER A 408 -15.03 8.23 -16.65
CA SER A 408 -15.11 7.66 -15.31
C SER A 408 -15.37 8.80 -14.34
N ASP A 409 -16.33 8.63 -13.45
CA ASP A 409 -16.68 9.61 -12.43
C ASP A 409 -16.24 9.08 -11.07
N ASP A 410 -15.17 9.69 -10.52
CA ASP A 410 -14.67 9.38 -9.20
C ASP A 410 -14.94 10.55 -8.25
N HIS A 411 -15.23 10.24 -7.01
CA HIS A 411 -15.34 11.26 -5.98
C HIS A 411 -14.85 10.73 -4.64
N GLU A 412 -14.21 11.61 -3.90
CA GLU A 412 -13.67 11.29 -2.59
C GLU A 412 -13.81 12.49 -1.67
N GLN A 413 -13.92 12.23 -0.38
CA GLN A 413 -13.91 13.23 0.66
C GLN A 413 -13.15 12.68 1.87
N VAL A 414 -12.20 13.46 2.35
CA VAL A 414 -11.40 13.16 3.52
C VAL A 414 -11.67 14.20 4.59
N GLN A 415 -11.99 13.77 5.80
CA GLN A 415 -12.09 14.62 6.97
C GLN A 415 -11.08 14.18 8.01
N THR A 416 -10.31 15.13 8.52
CA THR A 416 -9.36 14.92 9.61
C THR A 416 -9.69 15.85 10.77
N ALA A 417 -9.87 15.30 11.96
CA ALA A 417 -10.06 16.08 13.19
C ALA A 417 -8.98 15.68 14.20
N ARG A 418 -8.36 16.67 14.83
CA ARG A 418 -7.32 16.46 15.85
C ARG A 418 -7.54 17.36 17.04
N ILE A 419 -7.28 16.83 18.23
CA ILE A 419 -7.27 17.55 19.50
C ILE A 419 -5.93 17.28 20.17
N ASP A 420 -5.27 18.34 20.65
CA ASP A 420 -4.02 18.27 21.39
C ASP A 420 -4.23 18.89 22.79
N TYR A 421 -3.80 18.19 23.83
CA TYR A 421 -3.99 18.61 25.22
C TYR A 421 -2.69 18.62 26.01
N ASN A 422 -2.22 19.80 26.39
CA ASN A 422 -1.14 20.01 27.35
C ASN A 422 -1.72 19.90 28.76
N ILE A 423 -1.76 18.69 29.31
CA ILE A 423 -2.34 18.44 30.66
C ILE A 423 -1.56 19.19 31.72
N ASN A 424 -0.25 19.03 31.71
CA ASN A 424 0.74 19.76 32.51
C ASN A 424 2.13 19.58 31.84
N PRO A 425 3.22 20.19 32.34
CA PRO A 425 4.55 20.08 31.74
C PRO A 425 5.08 18.67 31.55
N ASN A 426 4.61 17.72 32.36
CA ASN A 426 5.03 16.32 32.33
C ASN A 426 4.08 15.40 31.57
N ASN A 427 2.90 15.88 31.18
CA ASN A 427 1.87 15.05 30.57
C ASN A 427 1.23 15.79 29.40
N THR A 428 1.34 15.23 28.21
CA THR A 428 0.66 15.71 27.01
C THR A 428 -0.08 14.56 26.35
N ALA A 429 -1.21 14.85 25.74
CA ALA A 429 -2.00 13.89 25.00
C ALA A 429 -2.51 14.52 23.70
N TRP A 430 -2.77 13.69 22.73
CA TRP A 430 -3.47 14.09 21.51
C TRP A 430 -4.35 12.94 21.02
N PHE A 431 -5.34 13.30 20.23
CA PHE A 431 -6.26 12.37 19.57
C PHE A 431 -6.53 12.84 18.16
N ARG A 432 -6.53 11.90 17.19
CA ARG A 432 -6.90 12.14 15.79
C ARG A 432 -7.96 11.14 15.35
N PHE A 433 -8.94 11.66 14.63
CA PHE A 433 -9.92 10.89 13.85
C PHE A 433 -9.76 11.25 12.37
N GLN A 434 -9.86 10.28 11.50
CA GLN A 434 -9.94 10.48 10.06
C GLN A 434 -11.03 9.61 9.48
N ALA A 435 -11.84 10.20 8.64
CA ALA A 435 -12.81 9.52 7.80
C ALA A 435 -12.49 9.84 6.34
N ASP A 436 -12.43 8.80 5.54
CA ASP A 436 -12.28 8.89 4.10
C ASP A 436 -13.39 8.08 3.46
N THR A 437 -14.12 8.69 2.55
CA THR A 437 -15.25 8.06 1.90
C THR A 437 -15.36 8.55 0.46
N GLY A 438 -15.75 7.66 -0.41
CA GLY A 438 -15.90 8.02 -1.81
C GLY A 438 -16.27 6.81 -2.66
N VAL A 439 -16.24 6.99 -3.94
CA VAL A 439 -16.46 5.94 -4.93
C VAL A 439 -15.44 6.09 -6.04
N GLN A 440 -14.77 5.00 -6.33
CA GLN A 440 -13.87 4.86 -7.46
C GLN A 440 -14.59 4.14 -8.60
N ALA A 441 -14.43 4.62 -9.82
CA ALA A 441 -14.75 3.85 -11.01
C ALA A 441 -13.63 2.80 -11.24
N ALA A 442 -13.88 1.57 -10.83
CA ALA A 442 -12.89 0.50 -10.92
C ALA A 442 -12.71 -0.01 -12.35
N TYR A 443 -13.81 -0.10 -13.09
CA TYR A 443 -13.81 -0.44 -14.51
C TYR A 443 -14.93 0.29 -15.24
N THR A 444 -14.60 0.95 -16.33
CA THR A 444 -15.59 1.58 -17.23
C THR A 444 -15.66 0.76 -18.50
N ASP A 445 -16.78 0.02 -18.66
CA ASP A 445 -16.98 -0.86 -19.82
C ASP A 445 -17.10 -0.04 -21.10
N PRO A 446 -16.29 -0.34 -22.13
CA PRO A 446 -16.30 0.43 -23.36
C PRO A 446 -17.49 0.15 -24.27
N ILE A 447 -18.31 -0.87 -23.97
CA ILE A 447 -19.48 -1.26 -24.76
C ILE A 447 -20.75 -0.81 -24.08
N ASN A 448 -20.95 -1.19 -22.82
CA ASN A 448 -22.22 -1.01 -22.12
C ASN A 448 -22.03 -0.63 -20.65
N PRO A 449 -22.50 0.54 -20.21
CA PRO A 449 -22.38 0.99 -18.82
C PRO A 449 -22.99 0.05 -17.78
N LEU A 450 -23.82 -0.90 -18.19
CA LEU A 450 -24.37 -1.92 -17.28
C LEU A 450 -23.25 -2.75 -16.62
N PHE A 451 -22.10 -2.89 -17.29
CA PHE A 451 -20.94 -3.63 -16.82
C PHE A 451 -19.88 -2.76 -16.17
N ASN A 452 -20.18 -1.48 -15.92
CA ASN A 452 -19.29 -0.64 -15.15
C ASN A 452 -19.16 -1.17 -13.72
N SER A 453 -17.93 -1.34 -13.27
CA SER A 453 -17.62 -1.69 -11.88
C SER A 453 -17.21 -0.45 -11.11
N VAL A 454 -17.69 -0.35 -9.90
CA VAL A 454 -17.34 0.70 -8.94
C VAL A 454 -16.88 0.10 -7.63
N SER A 455 -16.09 0.88 -6.89
CA SER A 455 -15.69 0.52 -5.53
C SER A 455 -15.95 1.69 -4.60
N ALA A 456 -16.79 1.47 -3.60
CA ALA A 456 -16.87 2.34 -2.45
C ALA A 456 -15.83 1.86 -1.44
N GLN A 457 -14.83 2.70 -1.14
CA GLN A 457 -13.69 2.32 -0.31
C GLN A 457 -13.63 3.17 0.96
N PRO A 458 -14.61 3.02 1.89
CA PRO A 458 -14.60 3.77 3.13
C PRO A 458 -13.45 3.34 4.04
N LEU A 459 -12.75 4.33 4.61
CA LEU A 459 -11.72 4.13 5.61
C LEU A 459 -12.02 5.01 6.83
N TYR A 460 -11.99 4.40 8.02
CA TYR A 460 -12.08 5.11 9.29
C TYR A 460 -10.87 4.79 10.14
N SER A 461 -10.22 5.82 10.67
CA SER A 461 -9.04 5.64 11.51
C SER A 461 -9.06 6.53 12.74
N PHE A 462 -8.51 5.99 13.84
CA PHE A 462 -8.30 6.67 15.10
C PHE A 462 -6.85 6.47 15.51
N ALA A 463 -6.22 7.52 15.98
CA ALA A 463 -4.91 7.44 16.63
C ALA A 463 -4.90 8.36 17.84
N ALA A 464 -4.19 7.96 18.88
CA ALA A 464 -3.98 8.77 20.06
C ALA A 464 -2.52 8.68 20.51
N GLY A 465 -2.01 9.71 21.14
CA GLY A 465 -0.67 9.70 21.71
C GLY A 465 -0.68 10.30 23.11
N TYR A 466 0.08 9.70 24.01
CA TYR A 466 0.28 10.18 25.35
C TYR A 466 1.77 10.17 25.70
N THR A 467 2.30 11.33 26.04
CA THR A 467 3.68 11.48 26.51
C THR A 467 3.67 11.71 28.01
N HIS A 468 4.45 10.91 28.75
CA HIS A 468 4.69 11.07 30.18
C HIS A 468 6.20 11.25 30.46
N VAL A 469 6.52 12.35 31.14
CA VAL A 469 7.88 12.67 31.58
C VAL A 469 8.03 12.26 33.04
N PHE A 470 8.57 11.07 33.30
CA PHE A 470 8.85 10.57 34.66
C PHE A 470 9.93 11.39 35.33
N SER A 471 10.95 11.80 34.57
CA SER A 471 12.05 12.65 35.00
C SER A 471 12.68 13.33 33.78
N GLN A 472 13.63 14.25 34.01
CA GLN A 472 14.40 14.85 32.92
C GLN A 472 15.18 13.83 32.06
N LYS A 473 15.36 12.60 32.57
CA LYS A 473 16.12 11.52 31.91
C LYS A 473 15.28 10.35 31.44
N LEU A 474 14.01 10.29 31.84
CA LEU A 474 13.15 9.15 31.54
C LEU A 474 11.80 9.65 31.04
N VAL A 475 11.49 9.36 29.79
CA VAL A 475 10.26 9.77 29.11
C VAL A 475 9.64 8.58 28.42
N ASN A 476 8.33 8.43 28.54
CA ASN A 476 7.56 7.43 27.80
C ASN A 476 6.58 8.11 26.84
N TYR A 477 6.37 7.45 25.72
CA TYR A 477 5.36 7.82 24.73
C TYR A 477 4.53 6.60 24.35
N PHE A 478 3.22 6.64 24.60
CA PHE A 478 2.26 5.60 24.28
C PHE A 478 1.32 6.04 23.15
N ASN A 479 1.12 5.18 22.14
CA ASN A 479 0.33 5.52 20.95
C ASN A 479 -0.52 4.32 20.49
N PRO A 480 -1.75 4.17 20.95
CA PRO A 480 -2.72 3.24 20.40
C PRO A 480 -3.35 3.81 19.13
N ALA A 481 -3.63 2.93 18.17
CA ALA A 481 -4.34 3.31 16.96
C ALA A 481 -5.23 2.17 16.45
N PHE A 482 -6.20 2.55 15.63
CA PHE A 482 -7.18 1.65 15.02
C PHE A 482 -7.50 2.13 13.62
N SER A 483 -7.69 1.20 12.70
CA SER A 483 -8.33 1.51 11.43
C SER A 483 -9.21 0.36 10.93
N TRP A 484 -10.24 0.75 10.23
CA TRP A 484 -11.10 -0.14 9.47
C TRP A 484 -11.27 0.42 8.07
N TYR A 485 -11.15 -0.44 7.06
CA TYR A 485 -11.48 -0.07 5.70
C TYR A 485 -12.10 -1.24 4.94
N GLU A 486 -12.77 -0.91 3.86
CA GLU A 486 -13.34 -1.82 2.89
C GLU A 486 -12.88 -1.40 1.49
N SER A 487 -12.58 -2.38 0.66
CA SER A 487 -12.29 -2.20 -0.76
C SER A 487 -12.99 -3.32 -1.51
N LEU A 488 -14.24 -3.09 -1.90
CA LEU A 488 -15.07 -4.04 -2.64
C LEU A 488 -15.39 -3.50 -4.02
N PHE A 489 -15.17 -4.31 -5.02
CA PHE A 489 -15.42 -4.03 -6.41
C PHE A 489 -16.63 -4.84 -6.88
N ALA A 490 -17.58 -4.19 -7.55
CA ALA A 490 -18.74 -4.85 -8.13
C ALA A 490 -19.44 -3.92 -9.12
N PRO A 491 -20.25 -4.45 -10.03
CA PRO A 491 -21.21 -3.63 -10.76
C PRO A 491 -22.14 -2.88 -9.80
N SER A 492 -22.48 -1.64 -10.13
CA SER A 492 -23.36 -0.79 -9.30
C SER A 492 -24.70 -1.48 -8.96
N ASN A 493 -25.16 -2.36 -9.82
CA ASN A 493 -26.35 -3.19 -9.59
C ASN A 493 -26.06 -4.65 -10.00
N PHE A 494 -25.32 -5.35 -9.15
CA PHE A 494 -24.84 -6.71 -9.39
C PHE A 494 -25.94 -7.67 -9.87
N GLN A 495 -27.10 -7.68 -9.22
CA GLN A 495 -28.21 -8.59 -9.59
C GLN A 495 -28.81 -8.27 -10.95
N GLN A 496 -28.93 -7.00 -11.31
CA GLN A 496 -29.41 -6.58 -12.60
C GLN A 496 -28.43 -6.93 -13.72
N THR A 497 -27.13 -6.72 -13.46
CA THR A 497 -26.06 -7.03 -14.40
C THR A 497 -25.99 -8.53 -14.67
N LEU A 498 -26.03 -9.34 -13.60
CA LEU A 498 -26.02 -10.80 -13.70
C LEU A 498 -27.26 -11.33 -14.44
N ALA A 499 -28.44 -10.77 -14.16
CA ALA A 499 -29.67 -11.16 -14.85
C ALA A 499 -29.70 -10.75 -16.33
N ALA A 500 -29.03 -9.66 -16.69
CA ALA A 500 -28.94 -9.21 -18.07
C ALA A 500 -27.95 -10.05 -18.89
N PHE A 501 -26.81 -10.44 -18.32
CA PHE A 501 -25.81 -11.26 -19.00
C PHE A 501 -24.95 -12.04 -17.98
N PRO A 502 -25.20 -13.36 -17.81
CA PRO A 502 -24.59 -14.16 -16.74
C PRO A 502 -23.23 -14.78 -17.11
N ILE A 503 -22.54 -14.24 -18.11
CA ILE A 503 -21.20 -14.68 -18.54
C ILE A 503 -20.32 -13.48 -18.88
N VAL A 504 -19.00 -13.70 -18.87
CA VAL A 504 -18.03 -12.82 -19.51
C VAL A 504 -17.65 -13.44 -20.86
N LEU A 505 -17.95 -12.74 -21.92
CA LEU A 505 -17.63 -13.20 -23.29
C LEU A 505 -16.29 -12.63 -23.72
N GLN A 506 -15.25 -13.47 -23.72
CA GLN A 506 -13.89 -13.09 -24.05
C GLN A 506 -13.40 -13.81 -25.31
N GLY A 507 -12.64 -13.11 -26.15
CA GLY A 507 -11.86 -13.77 -27.22
C GLY A 507 -12.69 -14.45 -28.31
N VAL A 508 -13.64 -13.75 -28.91
CA VAL A 508 -14.39 -14.27 -30.05
C VAL A 508 -13.65 -14.00 -31.36
N GLY A 509 -13.05 -15.06 -31.94
CA GLY A 509 -12.48 -14.99 -33.28
C GLY A 509 -11.04 -14.44 -33.36
N GLY A 510 -10.10 -15.30 -33.53
CA GLY A 510 -8.64 -15.18 -33.65
C GLY A 510 -8.00 -13.82 -33.98
N ASN A 511 -8.08 -13.30 -35.21
CA ASN A 511 -7.28 -12.13 -35.63
C ASN A 511 -7.96 -10.76 -35.41
N ALA A 512 -9.21 -10.71 -35.12
CA ALA A 512 -9.93 -9.47 -34.74
C ALA A 512 -11.07 -9.84 -33.78
N PRO A 513 -10.74 -10.17 -32.55
CA PRO A 513 -11.71 -10.61 -31.58
C PRO A 513 -12.68 -9.47 -31.28
N PHE A 514 -13.96 -9.81 -31.06
CA PHE A 514 -14.90 -8.83 -30.51
C PHE A 514 -14.38 -8.37 -29.12
N THR A 515 -14.60 -7.11 -28.85
CA THR A 515 -14.30 -6.59 -27.52
C THR A 515 -15.11 -7.37 -26.50
N THR A 516 -14.50 -7.72 -25.37
CA THR A 516 -15.12 -8.44 -24.26
C THR A 516 -16.47 -7.83 -23.91
N LEU A 517 -17.47 -8.66 -23.74
CA LEU A 517 -18.81 -8.26 -23.27
C LEU A 517 -19.08 -8.97 -21.94
N GLY A 518 -19.76 -8.29 -21.04
CA GLY A 518 -20.08 -8.83 -19.71
C GLY A 518 -19.10 -8.36 -18.62
N GLY A 519 -18.28 -7.35 -18.92
CA GLY A 519 -17.25 -6.84 -18.05
C GLY A 519 -15.92 -7.59 -18.19
N LEU A 520 -14.98 -7.32 -17.30
CA LEU A 520 -13.75 -8.06 -17.10
C LEU A 520 -13.86 -8.90 -15.82
N ASP A 521 -12.88 -9.74 -15.55
CA ASP A 521 -12.83 -10.57 -14.33
C ASP A 521 -13.03 -9.70 -13.08
N ASN A 522 -12.39 -8.54 -13.04
CA ASN A 522 -12.51 -7.57 -11.97
C ASN A 522 -13.82 -6.74 -11.93
N THR A 523 -14.74 -6.95 -12.83
CA THR A 523 -16.07 -6.34 -12.79
C THR A 523 -16.93 -6.96 -11.69
N TRP A 524 -16.71 -8.23 -11.39
CA TRP A 524 -17.54 -9.02 -10.48
C TRP A 524 -17.07 -8.90 -9.03
N LEU A 525 -17.89 -9.33 -8.10
CA LEU A 525 -17.69 -9.11 -6.68
C LEU A 525 -16.35 -9.68 -6.19
N GLN A 526 -15.46 -8.80 -5.84
CA GLN A 526 -14.16 -9.11 -5.26
C GLN A 526 -13.70 -8.00 -4.34
N GLY A 527 -12.66 -8.24 -3.56
CA GLY A 527 -12.03 -7.25 -2.70
C GLY A 527 -11.86 -7.72 -1.27
N ARG A 528 -11.80 -6.77 -0.34
CA ARG A 528 -11.49 -7.11 1.05
C ARG A 528 -12.04 -6.10 2.03
N ARG A 529 -12.12 -6.55 3.28
CA ARG A 529 -12.39 -5.72 4.45
C ARG A 529 -11.34 -5.99 5.52
N ALA A 530 -10.70 -4.95 6.02
CA ALA A 530 -9.66 -5.09 7.02
C ALA A 530 -9.95 -4.25 8.27
N THR A 531 -9.76 -4.88 9.43
CA THR A 531 -9.75 -4.23 10.74
C THR A 531 -8.36 -4.37 11.33
N ARG A 532 -7.76 -3.27 11.76
CA ARG A 532 -6.38 -3.20 12.23
C ARG A 532 -6.33 -2.50 13.58
N PHE A 533 -5.66 -3.12 14.54
CA PHE A 533 -5.35 -2.53 15.84
C PHE A 533 -3.85 -2.42 16.01
N PHE A 534 -3.39 -1.27 16.48
CA PHE A 534 -1.99 -0.99 16.74
C PHE A 534 -1.82 -0.54 18.17
N ILE A 535 -0.82 -1.07 18.83
CA ILE A 535 -0.40 -0.62 20.15
C ILE A 535 1.09 -0.40 20.07
N ASN A 536 1.47 0.81 20.27
CA ASN A 536 2.84 1.26 20.19
C ASN A 536 3.23 2.03 21.46
N ASP A 537 4.45 1.80 22.00
CA ASP A 537 4.92 2.53 23.21
C ASP A 537 6.45 2.64 23.22
N ASN A 538 7.06 3.72 23.63
CA ASN A 538 8.48 4.01 23.55
C ASN A 538 9.00 4.62 24.86
N LEU A 539 9.97 3.95 25.48
CA LEU A 539 10.67 4.43 26.66
C LEU A 539 12.06 4.93 26.25
N ALA A 540 12.29 6.21 26.38
CA ALA A 540 13.60 6.84 26.19
C ALA A 540 14.24 7.11 27.55
N TRP A 541 15.47 6.64 27.75
CA TRP A 541 16.24 6.83 28.99
C TRP A 541 17.64 7.34 28.69
N SER A 542 17.94 8.58 29.11
CA SER A 542 19.26 9.20 28.96
C SER A 542 20.09 9.01 30.22
N HIS A 543 21.26 8.39 30.10
CA HIS A 543 22.19 8.16 31.20
C HIS A 543 23.63 8.43 30.75
N GLY A 544 24.23 9.51 31.24
CA GLY A 544 25.57 9.94 30.85
C GLY A 544 25.71 10.16 29.34
N ASN A 545 26.56 9.40 28.69
CA ASN A 545 26.78 9.45 27.24
C ASN A 545 25.82 8.54 26.43
N HIS A 546 24.94 7.82 27.10
CA HIS A 546 24.06 6.84 26.52
C HIS A 546 22.62 7.36 26.48
N GLU A 547 21.95 7.11 25.37
CA GLU A 547 20.52 7.25 25.23
C GLU A 547 19.95 5.89 24.86
N PHE A 548 19.35 5.25 25.84
CA PHE A 548 18.67 3.97 25.65
C PHE A 548 17.25 4.19 25.16
N ARG A 549 16.84 3.35 24.23
CA ARG A 549 15.44 3.22 23.79
C ARG A 549 15.03 1.76 23.90
N PHE A 550 13.87 1.53 24.47
CA PHE A 550 13.27 0.20 24.59
C PHE A 550 11.88 0.23 24.03
N GLY A 551 11.45 -0.94 23.49
CA GLY A 551 10.13 -0.95 23.03
C GLY A 551 9.44 -2.10 22.32
N THR A 552 8.12 -1.89 21.96
CA THR A 552 7.32 -2.86 21.18
C THR A 552 6.40 -2.18 20.17
N ASN A 553 6.13 -2.86 19.07
CA ASN A 553 5.02 -2.56 18.16
C ASN A 553 4.14 -3.80 18.08
N THR A 554 2.88 -3.66 18.43
CA THR A 554 1.91 -4.75 18.33
C THR A 554 0.88 -4.41 17.27
N ARG A 555 0.64 -5.34 16.35
CA ARG A 555 -0.34 -5.21 15.28
C ARG A 555 -1.24 -6.43 15.27
N ILE A 556 -2.54 -6.20 15.29
CA ILE A 556 -3.55 -7.24 15.19
C ILE A 556 -4.37 -6.95 13.94
N PHE A 557 -4.39 -7.91 13.03
CA PHE A 557 -5.12 -7.82 11.79
C PHE A 557 -6.28 -8.81 11.78
N ARG A 558 -7.44 -8.33 11.33
CA ARG A 558 -8.60 -9.14 10.96
C ARG A 558 -8.96 -8.79 9.54
N LEU A 559 -8.61 -9.66 8.63
CA LEU A 559 -8.86 -9.54 7.20
C LEU A 559 -10.04 -10.43 6.84
N ASN A 560 -11.00 -9.92 6.11
CA ASN A 560 -11.97 -10.70 5.36
C ASN A 560 -11.66 -10.50 3.89
N ASP A 561 -11.34 -11.56 3.21
CA ASP A 561 -11.11 -11.59 1.79
C ASP A 561 -12.37 -12.01 1.03
N TYR A 562 -12.64 -11.33 -0.08
CA TYR A 562 -13.80 -11.60 -0.95
C TYR A 562 -13.35 -11.91 -2.38
N ASP A 563 -12.08 -12.25 -2.58
CA ASP A 563 -11.50 -12.43 -3.90
C ASP A 563 -12.11 -13.63 -4.65
N PHE A 564 -12.65 -14.59 -3.91
CA PHE A 564 -13.26 -15.80 -4.50
C PHE A 564 -14.57 -15.56 -5.23
N GLY A 565 -15.13 -14.36 -5.17
CA GLY A 565 -16.30 -13.98 -5.97
C GLY A 565 -15.96 -13.70 -7.43
N GLU A 566 -14.71 -13.41 -7.76
CA GLU A 566 -14.25 -12.96 -9.07
C GLU A 566 -14.58 -13.98 -10.17
N GLY A 567 -14.22 -15.22 -10.01
CA GLY A 567 -14.39 -16.27 -11.02
C GLY A 567 -15.77 -16.97 -11.01
N THR A 568 -16.72 -16.54 -10.18
CA THR A 568 -18.05 -17.19 -10.09
C THR A 568 -18.97 -16.90 -11.28
N VAL A 569 -18.64 -15.91 -12.09
CA VAL A 569 -19.27 -15.66 -13.39
C VAL A 569 -18.38 -16.28 -14.46
N PRO A 570 -18.87 -17.28 -15.23
CA PRO A 570 -18.01 -18.00 -16.16
C PRO A 570 -17.50 -17.12 -17.28
N THR A 571 -16.20 -17.18 -17.54
CA THR A 571 -15.55 -16.55 -18.69
C THR A 571 -15.53 -17.51 -19.85
N VAL A 572 -16.23 -17.14 -20.94
CA VAL A 572 -16.43 -17.99 -22.11
C VAL A 572 -15.61 -17.49 -23.29
N THR A 573 -14.89 -18.39 -23.95
CA THR A 573 -14.03 -18.08 -25.10
C THR A 573 -14.44 -18.88 -26.33
N TYR A 574 -14.44 -18.22 -27.47
CA TYR A 574 -14.58 -18.83 -28.80
C TYR A 574 -13.31 -18.59 -29.62
N THR A 575 -12.54 -19.60 -29.89
CA THR A 575 -11.29 -19.45 -30.62
C THR A 575 -11.52 -19.17 -32.11
N THR A 576 -12.72 -19.49 -32.65
CA THR A 576 -13.07 -19.21 -34.02
C THR A 576 -14.50 -18.63 -34.13
N LEU A 577 -14.73 -17.81 -35.16
CA LEU A 577 -16.09 -17.32 -35.48
C LEU A 577 -17.07 -18.46 -35.81
N GLN A 578 -16.58 -19.58 -36.36
CA GLN A 578 -17.46 -20.71 -36.66
C GLN A 578 -18.01 -21.37 -35.40
N GLN A 579 -17.20 -21.46 -34.34
CA GLN A 579 -17.67 -21.96 -33.03
C GLN A 579 -18.72 -21.03 -32.46
N PHE A 580 -18.50 -19.71 -32.54
CA PHE A 580 -19.49 -18.72 -32.13
C PHE A 580 -20.79 -18.80 -32.92
N ILE A 581 -20.73 -18.98 -34.26
CA ILE A 581 -21.89 -19.18 -35.11
C ILE A 581 -22.67 -20.43 -34.74
N ASN A 582 -21.98 -21.49 -34.35
CA ASN A 582 -22.58 -22.78 -34.00
C ASN A 582 -23.06 -22.83 -32.52
N GLY A 583 -22.85 -21.78 -31.72
CA GLY A 583 -23.21 -21.78 -30.31
C GLY A 583 -22.33 -22.68 -29.42
N VAL A 584 -21.15 -23.08 -29.90
CA VAL A 584 -20.28 -24.05 -29.16
C VAL A 584 -19.02 -23.36 -28.71
N ALA A 585 -18.97 -22.98 -27.45
CA ALA A 585 -17.79 -22.36 -26.84
C ALA A 585 -16.58 -23.31 -26.85
N SER A 586 -15.38 -22.74 -27.08
CA SER A 586 -14.12 -23.49 -27.03
C SER A 586 -13.73 -23.84 -25.61
N THR A 587 -13.79 -22.86 -24.71
CA THR A 587 -13.48 -23.01 -23.30
C THR A 587 -14.41 -22.15 -22.45
N ALA A 588 -14.58 -22.57 -21.22
CA ALA A 588 -15.13 -21.76 -20.14
C ALA A 588 -14.27 -21.94 -18.89
N ASN A 589 -13.98 -20.87 -18.17
CA ASN A 589 -13.38 -20.91 -16.86
C ASN A 589 -14.40 -20.47 -15.83
N GLU A 590 -14.48 -21.21 -14.72
CA GLU A 590 -15.42 -20.91 -13.65
C GLU A 590 -14.87 -21.36 -12.30
N THR A 591 -15.07 -20.53 -11.27
CA THR A 591 -14.66 -20.79 -9.89
C THR A 591 -15.88 -21.07 -9.01
N PHE A 592 -15.77 -22.10 -8.19
CA PHE A 592 -16.84 -22.57 -7.31
C PHE A 592 -16.37 -22.53 -5.85
N PRO A 593 -16.43 -21.38 -5.18
CA PRO A 593 -16.08 -21.27 -3.77
C PRO A 593 -17.22 -21.82 -2.90
N GLN A 594 -16.86 -22.52 -1.80
CA GLN A 594 -17.86 -22.86 -0.78
C GLN A 594 -18.31 -21.63 0.01
N SER A 595 -17.44 -20.63 0.14
CA SER A 595 -17.71 -19.32 0.70
C SER A 595 -17.03 -18.27 -0.14
N THR A 596 -17.71 -17.15 -0.40
CA THR A 596 -17.10 -15.97 -1.05
C THR A 596 -16.42 -15.04 -0.05
N ASN A 597 -16.34 -15.43 1.25
CA ASN A 597 -15.78 -14.62 2.34
C ASN A 597 -14.84 -15.50 3.16
N GLU A 598 -13.55 -15.22 3.09
CA GLU A 598 -12.51 -15.94 3.79
C GLU A 598 -11.82 -15.05 4.84
N PRO A 599 -12.13 -15.26 6.12
CA PRO A 599 -11.52 -14.48 7.18
C PRO A 599 -10.14 -15.01 7.58
N PHE A 600 -9.19 -14.08 7.76
CA PHE A 600 -7.85 -14.35 8.28
C PHE A 600 -7.52 -13.45 9.45
N ASN A 601 -7.01 -14.03 10.54
CA ASN A 601 -6.52 -13.29 11.69
C ASN A 601 -5.02 -13.52 11.87
N PHE A 602 -4.25 -12.47 12.10
CA PHE A 602 -2.84 -12.60 12.42
C PHE A 602 -2.35 -11.48 13.34
N LEU A 603 -1.31 -11.80 14.09
CA LEU A 603 -0.65 -10.93 15.06
C LEU A 603 0.82 -10.75 14.67
N ASN A 604 1.28 -9.50 14.70
CA ASN A 604 2.70 -9.18 14.68
C ASN A 604 3.09 -8.51 15.98
N LEU A 605 4.17 -8.95 16.57
CA LEU A 605 4.75 -8.39 17.78
C LEU A 605 6.23 -8.14 17.55
N ASP A 606 6.63 -6.90 17.70
CA ASP A 606 8.03 -6.51 17.65
C ASP A 606 8.49 -6.05 19.03
N LEU A 607 9.66 -6.49 19.44
CA LEU A 607 10.37 -6.00 20.62
C LEU A 607 11.71 -5.42 20.22
N TYR A 608 12.15 -4.35 20.84
CA TYR A 608 13.45 -3.77 20.52
C TYR A 608 14.15 -3.07 21.69
N ALA A 609 15.49 -3.01 21.57
CA ALA A 609 16.36 -2.26 22.45
C ALA A 609 17.48 -1.59 21.64
N GLN A 610 17.77 -0.35 21.93
CA GLN A 610 18.83 0.44 21.29
C GLN A 610 19.60 1.25 22.31
N ASP A 611 20.91 1.38 22.08
CA ASP A 611 21.76 2.39 22.69
C ASP A 611 22.30 3.34 21.61
N THR A 612 22.15 4.62 21.83
CA THR A 612 22.85 5.67 21.09
C THR A 612 23.94 6.25 21.97
N TRP A 613 25.18 5.79 21.78
CA TRP A 613 26.33 6.14 22.59
C TRP A 613 27.10 7.29 21.94
N ARG A 614 27.19 8.42 22.66
CA ARG A 614 28.03 9.56 22.27
C ARG A 614 29.44 9.34 22.81
N LEU A 615 30.27 8.62 22.03
CA LEU A 615 31.68 8.32 22.38
C LEU A 615 32.48 9.60 22.62
N THR A 616 32.27 10.60 21.75
CA THR A 616 32.82 11.96 21.89
C THR A 616 31.75 12.97 21.45
N PRO A 617 31.93 14.28 21.64
CA PRO A 617 31.04 15.30 21.08
C PRO A 617 30.88 15.25 19.56
N LYS A 618 31.84 14.63 18.87
CA LYS A 618 31.90 14.53 17.40
C LYS A 618 31.64 13.12 16.87
N LEU A 619 31.49 12.11 17.73
CA LEU A 619 31.34 10.72 17.32
C LEU A 619 30.20 10.07 18.10
N THR A 620 29.18 9.68 17.38
CA THR A 620 28.00 8.94 17.89
C THR A 620 27.99 7.54 17.28
N TRP A 621 27.77 6.53 18.11
CA TRP A 621 27.56 5.16 17.70
C TRP A 621 26.19 4.69 18.16
N THR A 622 25.37 4.19 17.24
CA THR A 622 24.08 3.58 17.52
C THR A 622 24.21 2.08 17.33
N ILE A 623 23.72 1.32 18.29
CA ILE A 623 23.64 -0.14 18.24
C ILE A 623 22.29 -0.58 18.78
N GLY A 624 21.63 -1.51 18.11
CA GLY A 624 20.32 -1.97 18.51
C GLY A 624 19.97 -3.35 17.98
N LEU A 625 19.00 -3.94 18.62
CA LEU A 625 18.42 -5.22 18.24
C LEU A 625 16.90 -5.11 18.24
N ARG A 626 16.27 -5.59 17.19
CA ARG A 626 14.84 -5.80 17.09
C ARG A 626 14.55 -7.28 16.88
N ASP A 627 13.53 -7.79 17.52
CA ASP A 627 12.98 -9.11 17.30
C ASP A 627 11.54 -9.00 16.84
N THR A 628 11.19 -9.70 15.78
CA THR A 628 9.84 -9.72 15.22
C THR A 628 9.25 -11.11 15.31
N PHE A 629 8.11 -11.23 15.95
CA PHE A 629 7.26 -12.41 15.96
C PHE A 629 6.06 -12.18 15.04
N ASN A 630 5.87 -13.10 14.08
CA ASN A 630 4.69 -13.15 13.22
C ASN A 630 3.90 -14.42 13.52
N SER A 631 2.65 -14.28 13.94
CA SER A 631 1.79 -15.46 14.11
C SER A 631 1.51 -16.10 12.75
N ASN A 632 1.20 -17.38 12.76
CA ASN A 632 0.63 -18.05 11.59
C ASN A 632 -0.75 -17.45 11.31
N PRO A 633 -1.04 -16.98 10.07
CA PRO A 633 -2.39 -16.56 9.74
C PRO A 633 -3.40 -17.67 9.99
N LEU A 634 -4.48 -17.33 10.67
CA LEU A 634 -5.50 -18.27 11.14
C LEU A 634 -6.84 -17.99 10.46
N ASN A 635 -7.37 -18.95 9.73
CA ASN A 635 -8.77 -18.97 9.33
C ASN A 635 -9.62 -19.48 10.51
N PRO A 636 -10.51 -18.67 11.07
CA PRO A 636 -11.29 -19.05 12.27
C PRO A 636 -12.39 -20.08 11.99
N HIS A 637 -12.63 -20.42 10.71
CA HIS A 637 -13.62 -21.42 10.30
C HIS A 637 -12.98 -22.77 9.96
N ASP A 638 -11.65 -22.92 10.11
CA ASP A 638 -10.88 -24.12 9.73
C ASP A 638 -11.05 -24.50 8.25
N GLN A 639 -11.21 -23.52 7.37
CA GLN A 639 -11.43 -23.70 5.93
C GLN A 639 -10.12 -23.56 5.13
N VAL A 640 -9.03 -24.10 5.64
CA VAL A 640 -7.76 -24.16 4.93
C VAL A 640 -7.49 -25.59 4.47
N ALA A 641 -7.10 -25.75 3.21
CA ALA A 641 -6.64 -26.99 2.63
C ALA A 641 -5.19 -26.88 2.14
N ARG A 642 -4.40 -27.91 2.40
CA ARG A 642 -2.99 -28.00 1.99
C ARG A 642 -2.65 -29.41 1.54
N LEU A 643 -1.62 -29.55 0.70
CA LEU A 643 -0.98 -30.86 0.50
C LEU A 643 -0.42 -31.37 1.83
N SER A 644 -0.44 -32.67 2.02
CA SER A 644 0.09 -33.34 3.21
C SER A 644 1.61 -33.20 3.36
N GLY A 645 2.30 -32.75 2.30
CA GLY A 645 3.73 -32.51 2.26
C GLY A 645 4.10 -31.58 1.08
N ALA A 646 5.38 -31.39 0.81
CA ALA A 646 5.84 -30.79 -0.43
C ALA A 646 5.37 -31.64 -1.62
N PHE A 647 5.15 -31.02 -2.79
CA PHE A 647 4.58 -31.72 -3.94
C PHE A 647 5.38 -32.98 -4.33
N ASP A 648 6.69 -32.90 -4.31
CA ASP A 648 7.61 -34.02 -4.62
C ASP A 648 7.65 -35.11 -3.53
N SER A 649 7.11 -34.85 -2.35
CA SER A 649 7.11 -35.77 -1.20
C SER A 649 5.77 -36.46 -0.96
N ILE A 650 4.69 -36.04 -1.63
CA ILE A 650 3.40 -36.74 -1.55
C ILE A 650 3.37 -37.96 -2.45
N SER A 651 2.43 -38.88 -2.22
CA SER A 651 2.20 -40.00 -3.12
C SER A 651 1.61 -39.57 -4.44
N HIS A 652 2.24 -39.92 -5.55
CA HIS A 652 1.76 -39.69 -6.91
C HIS A 652 1.02 -40.93 -7.50
N ASP A 653 0.61 -41.86 -6.68
CA ASP A 653 -0.18 -43.00 -7.12
C ASP A 653 -1.60 -42.55 -7.51
N VAL A 654 -1.89 -42.61 -8.81
CA VAL A 654 -3.19 -42.20 -9.40
C VAL A 654 -4.38 -42.99 -8.88
N ASN A 655 -4.12 -44.20 -8.27
CA ASN A 655 -5.15 -45.02 -7.66
C ASN A 655 -5.45 -44.62 -6.20
N GLN A 656 -4.72 -43.67 -5.66
CA GLN A 656 -5.07 -43.10 -4.36
C GLN A 656 -6.01 -41.89 -4.54
N PRO A 657 -7.03 -41.76 -3.69
CA PRO A 657 -7.91 -40.61 -3.74
C PRO A 657 -7.18 -39.34 -3.33
N LEU A 658 -7.63 -38.17 -3.85
CA LEU A 658 -7.03 -36.85 -3.56
C LEU A 658 -7.10 -36.48 -2.08
N ASN A 659 -8.13 -36.88 -1.36
CA ASN A 659 -8.27 -36.65 0.08
C ASN A 659 -7.25 -37.42 0.94
N ALA A 660 -6.47 -38.32 0.37
CA ALA A 660 -5.33 -38.93 1.04
C ALA A 660 -4.08 -38.03 1.02
N VAL A 661 -3.99 -37.09 0.09
CA VAL A 661 -2.85 -36.21 -0.09
C VAL A 661 -3.18 -34.70 0.13
N ILE A 662 -4.46 -34.36 0.16
CA ILE A 662 -4.94 -33.02 0.52
C ILE A 662 -5.52 -33.07 1.93
N GLN A 663 -4.91 -32.36 2.86
CA GLN A 663 -5.42 -32.17 4.22
C GLN A 663 -6.40 -31.00 4.25
N THR A 664 -7.54 -31.18 4.87
CA THR A 664 -8.62 -30.20 5.01
C THR A 664 -8.95 -29.98 6.48
N GLY A 665 -9.78 -28.98 6.78
CA GLY A 665 -10.17 -28.68 8.16
C GLY A 665 -9.04 -28.05 8.95
N LEU A 666 -8.14 -27.31 8.29
CA LEU A 666 -7.01 -26.65 8.93
C LEU A 666 -7.36 -25.18 9.23
N GLY A 667 -6.96 -24.70 10.42
CA GLY A 667 -7.08 -23.28 10.76
C GLY A 667 -5.85 -22.48 10.30
N ASN A 668 -4.65 -23.05 10.46
CA ASN A 668 -3.40 -22.35 10.12
C ASN A 668 -3.04 -22.49 8.64
N LEU A 669 -2.64 -21.38 8.02
CA LEU A 669 -2.22 -21.36 6.62
C LEU A 669 -0.95 -22.20 6.38
N PHE A 670 0.05 -22.02 7.21
CA PHE A 670 1.36 -22.68 7.07
C PHE A 670 1.50 -23.81 8.08
N ALA A 671 2.36 -24.76 7.78
CA ALA A 671 2.71 -25.83 8.73
C ALA A 671 3.44 -25.25 9.95
N ALA A 672 4.35 -24.32 9.74
CA ALA A 672 5.06 -23.58 10.79
C ALA A 672 5.55 -22.22 10.27
N THR A 673 5.59 -21.23 11.16
CA THR A 673 6.17 -19.92 10.91
C THR A 673 7.42 -19.70 11.76
N PRO A 674 8.34 -18.77 11.39
CA PRO A 674 9.47 -18.40 12.23
C PRO A 674 9.00 -17.88 13.59
N ALA A 675 9.59 -18.38 14.68
CA ALA A 675 9.22 -17.94 16.03
C ALA A 675 9.84 -16.59 16.40
N ALA A 676 10.98 -16.22 15.78
CA ALA A 676 11.71 -14.99 16.03
C ALA A 676 12.49 -14.60 14.77
N ILE A 677 12.57 -13.30 14.50
CA ILE A 677 13.32 -12.73 13.37
C ILE A 677 14.19 -11.61 13.92
N LEU A 678 15.44 -11.96 14.24
CA LEU A 678 16.37 -11.02 14.82
C LEU A 678 16.92 -10.06 13.77
N GLN A 679 16.88 -8.76 14.08
CA GLN A 679 17.25 -7.66 13.20
C GLN A 679 18.26 -6.74 13.89
N PRO A 680 19.54 -7.15 13.93
CA PRO A 680 20.60 -6.29 14.46
C PRO A 680 20.82 -5.07 13.55
N ARG A 681 21.05 -3.91 14.15
CA ARG A 681 21.38 -2.66 13.44
C ARG A 681 22.48 -1.92 14.16
N THR A 682 23.40 -1.31 13.40
CA THR A 682 24.45 -0.47 13.92
C THR A 682 24.79 0.65 12.96
N ALA A 683 25.10 1.83 13.48
CA ALA A 683 25.48 2.95 12.66
C ALA A 683 26.38 3.95 13.41
N ILE A 684 27.25 4.62 12.68
CA ILE A 684 28.18 5.59 13.17
C ILE A 684 27.97 6.91 12.44
N ALA A 685 27.98 8.01 13.17
CA ALA A 685 28.10 9.37 12.65
C ALA A 685 29.34 10.06 13.26
N TRP A 686 30.27 10.50 12.40
CA TRP A 686 31.53 11.08 12.84
C TRP A 686 31.78 12.44 12.15
N GLN A 687 31.70 13.51 12.92
CA GLN A 687 32.07 14.85 12.50
C GLN A 687 33.58 15.07 12.65
N PHE A 688 34.39 14.62 11.69
CA PHE A 688 35.82 14.73 11.74
C PHE A 688 36.35 16.16 11.43
N GLN A 689 35.50 16.97 10.73
CA GLN A 689 35.71 18.40 10.55
C GLN A 689 34.43 19.18 10.96
N PRO A 690 34.51 20.46 11.30
CA PRO A 690 33.37 21.24 11.77
C PRO A 690 32.16 21.24 10.79
N ASP A 691 32.45 21.16 9.51
CA ASP A 691 31.53 21.21 8.38
C ASP A 691 31.36 19.89 7.63
N THR A 692 31.95 18.80 8.14
CA THR A 692 31.98 17.52 7.43
C THR A 692 31.69 16.35 8.35
N VAL A 693 30.70 15.51 7.96
CA VAL A 693 30.28 14.31 8.69
C VAL A 693 30.38 13.08 7.79
N LEU A 694 31.08 12.06 8.32
CA LEU A 694 31.08 10.69 7.77
C LEU A 694 30.02 9.88 8.48
N ARG A 695 29.18 9.17 7.70
CA ARG A 695 28.18 8.23 8.21
C ARG A 695 28.42 6.85 7.63
N ALA A 696 28.32 5.83 8.46
CA ALA A 696 28.34 4.45 8.03
C ALA A 696 27.30 3.66 8.84
N GLY A 697 26.68 2.69 8.22
CA GLY A 697 25.70 1.85 8.90
C GLY A 697 25.52 0.50 8.24
N PHE A 698 25.06 -0.43 9.04
CA PHE A 698 24.62 -1.76 8.65
C PHE A 698 23.36 -2.14 9.42
N GLY A 699 22.38 -2.75 8.76
CA GLY A 699 21.17 -3.22 9.41
C GLY A 699 20.55 -4.42 8.71
N VAL A 700 19.92 -5.26 9.51
CA VAL A 700 19.04 -6.33 9.04
C VAL A 700 17.59 -5.90 9.27
N PHE A 701 16.76 -6.10 8.26
CA PHE A 701 15.34 -5.75 8.26
C PHE A 701 14.55 -6.97 7.80
N SER A 702 13.42 -7.24 8.40
CA SER A 702 12.50 -8.26 7.90
C SER A 702 11.20 -7.61 7.48
N ASP A 703 10.49 -8.29 6.58
CA ASP A 703 9.17 -7.87 6.17
C ASP A 703 8.15 -8.96 6.50
N LEU A 704 6.87 -8.60 6.46
CA LEU A 704 5.79 -9.58 6.51
C LEU A 704 5.69 -10.29 5.17
N LEU A 705 5.25 -11.54 5.23
CA LEU A 705 4.68 -12.16 4.04
C LEU A 705 3.35 -11.44 3.74
N PRO A 706 3.13 -10.96 2.52
CA PRO A 706 1.87 -10.33 2.14
C PRO A 706 0.68 -11.26 2.36
N GLY A 707 -0.46 -10.72 2.75
CA GLY A 707 -1.70 -11.49 2.93
C GLY A 707 -2.19 -12.14 1.64
N SER A 708 -1.78 -11.64 0.46
CA SER A 708 -2.04 -12.26 -0.84
C SER A 708 -1.53 -13.71 -0.96
N ILE A 709 -0.54 -14.11 -0.16
CA ILE A 709 -0.15 -15.51 -0.05
C ILE A 709 -1.24 -16.33 0.66
N ALA A 710 -1.99 -15.71 1.56
CA ALA A 710 -3.14 -16.33 2.19
C ALA A 710 -4.23 -16.67 1.16
N ASP A 711 -4.52 -15.77 0.23
CA ASP A 711 -5.50 -15.99 -0.85
C ASP A 711 -5.15 -17.18 -1.71
N LEU A 712 -3.87 -17.29 -2.12
CA LEU A 712 -3.40 -18.39 -2.94
C LEU A 712 -3.59 -19.75 -2.25
N ILE A 713 -3.50 -19.80 -0.92
CA ILE A 713 -3.67 -21.05 -0.15
C ILE A 713 -5.15 -21.30 0.17
N ALA A 714 -5.89 -20.23 0.43
CA ALA A 714 -7.33 -20.30 0.70
C ALA A 714 -8.13 -20.77 -0.53
N SER A 715 -7.63 -20.44 -1.74
CA SER A 715 -8.20 -20.92 -3.01
C SER A 715 -7.96 -22.42 -3.27
N ASN A 716 -7.51 -23.18 -2.31
CA ASN A 716 -7.27 -24.61 -2.48
C ASN A 716 -8.55 -25.45 -2.41
N PRO A 717 -8.64 -26.49 -3.27
CA PRO A 717 -9.72 -27.47 -3.21
C PRO A 717 -9.69 -28.24 -1.86
N PRO A 718 -10.82 -28.65 -1.31
CA PRO A 718 -12.17 -28.58 -1.89
C PRO A 718 -12.95 -27.30 -1.54
N TYR A 719 -12.32 -26.31 -0.86
CA TYR A 719 -13.02 -25.08 -0.43
C TYR A 719 -13.27 -24.12 -1.58
N VAL A 720 -12.34 -24.05 -2.50
CA VAL A 720 -12.48 -23.30 -3.76
C VAL A 720 -12.01 -24.20 -4.91
N ASN A 721 -12.88 -24.41 -5.88
CA ASN A 721 -12.57 -25.24 -7.03
C ASN A 721 -12.63 -24.37 -8.30
N THR A 722 -11.59 -24.38 -9.12
CA THR A 722 -11.58 -23.72 -10.42
C THR A 722 -11.48 -24.77 -11.52
N PHE A 723 -12.42 -24.77 -12.45
CA PHE A 723 -12.44 -25.68 -13.58
C PHE A 723 -12.42 -24.94 -14.90
N GLN A 724 -11.75 -25.56 -15.87
CA GLN A 724 -11.74 -25.14 -17.24
C GLN A 724 -12.46 -26.19 -18.10
N GLY A 725 -13.62 -25.85 -18.61
CA GLY A 725 -14.39 -26.67 -19.54
C GLY A 725 -13.92 -26.51 -20.98
N GLY A 726 -14.06 -27.54 -21.82
CA GLY A 726 -13.78 -27.50 -23.25
C GLY A 726 -12.41 -28.00 -23.71
N LEU A 727 -11.33 -27.78 -22.94
CA LEU A 727 -9.96 -28.24 -23.30
C LEU A 727 -9.77 -29.76 -23.28
N LEU A 728 -10.60 -30.51 -22.55
CA LEU A 728 -10.48 -31.96 -22.36
C LEU A 728 -11.51 -32.77 -23.13
N GLY A 729 -12.20 -32.18 -24.11
CA GLY A 729 -13.12 -32.91 -24.95
C GLY A 729 -14.35 -33.51 -24.26
N THR A 730 -14.71 -33.01 -23.09
CA THR A 730 -15.95 -33.40 -22.40
C THR A 730 -17.13 -32.73 -23.06
N ALA A 731 -17.77 -33.43 -23.98
CA ALA A 731 -19.02 -33.01 -24.56
C ALA A 731 -20.16 -33.24 -23.56
N GLY A 732 -21.01 -32.23 -23.40
CA GLY A 732 -22.32 -32.40 -22.78
C GLY A 732 -22.42 -31.99 -21.33
N GLY A 733 -22.43 -30.70 -21.08
CA GLY A 733 -22.87 -30.11 -19.83
C GLY A 733 -24.29 -29.58 -19.93
N THR A 734 -24.91 -29.24 -18.81
CA THR A 734 -26.21 -28.55 -18.73
C THR A 734 -26.02 -27.04 -18.84
N ALA A 735 -26.97 -26.36 -19.51
CA ALA A 735 -26.93 -24.89 -19.58
C ALA A 735 -27.10 -24.29 -18.17
N ILE A 736 -26.34 -23.21 -17.88
CA ILE A 736 -26.51 -22.43 -16.63
C ILE A 736 -27.89 -21.72 -16.64
N ALA A 737 -28.32 -21.30 -17.80
CA ALA A 737 -29.60 -20.65 -18.02
C ALA A 737 -30.10 -21.02 -19.43
N PRO A 738 -31.40 -20.93 -19.71
CA PRO A 738 -31.92 -21.15 -21.06
C PRO A 738 -31.20 -20.28 -22.09
N GLY A 739 -30.67 -20.90 -23.14
CA GLY A 739 -29.99 -20.21 -24.25
C GLY A 739 -28.53 -19.84 -24.01
N VAL A 740 -27.93 -20.08 -22.83
CA VAL A 740 -26.48 -19.88 -22.64
C VAL A 740 -25.73 -20.99 -23.41
N PRO A 741 -24.71 -20.63 -24.23
CA PRO A 741 -23.87 -21.61 -24.91
C PRO A 741 -23.26 -22.57 -23.88
N ASN A 742 -23.66 -23.82 -23.92
CA ASN A 742 -23.62 -24.66 -22.73
C ASN A 742 -22.51 -25.72 -22.70
N SER A 743 -21.87 -25.97 -23.81
CA SER A 743 -20.94 -27.13 -23.87
C SER A 743 -19.73 -26.98 -22.94
N ALA A 744 -19.17 -25.79 -22.84
CA ALA A 744 -17.99 -25.55 -21.99
C ALA A 744 -18.37 -25.20 -20.54
N VAL A 745 -19.38 -24.35 -20.35
CA VAL A 745 -19.87 -23.94 -19.03
C VAL A 745 -20.52 -25.11 -18.29
N GLY A 746 -21.37 -25.88 -18.98
CA GLY A 746 -21.94 -27.08 -18.37
C GLY A 746 -20.88 -28.13 -18.01
N ALA A 747 -19.74 -28.16 -18.71
CA ALA A 747 -18.63 -29.02 -18.34
C ALA A 747 -17.93 -28.57 -17.05
N THR A 748 -17.81 -27.25 -16.78
CA THR A 748 -17.26 -26.75 -15.52
C THR A 748 -18.14 -27.12 -14.32
N ILE A 749 -19.45 -26.94 -14.47
CA ILE A 749 -20.45 -27.32 -13.44
C ILE A 749 -20.37 -28.83 -13.15
N ALA A 750 -20.44 -29.67 -14.20
CA ALA A 750 -20.38 -31.12 -14.04
C ALA A 750 -19.04 -31.58 -13.43
N ALA A 751 -17.92 -30.93 -13.76
CA ALA A 751 -16.64 -31.19 -13.16
C ALA A 751 -16.64 -30.85 -11.66
N ASN A 752 -17.21 -29.72 -11.26
CA ASN A 752 -17.31 -29.33 -9.86
C ASN A 752 -18.20 -30.29 -9.07
N GLU A 753 -19.36 -30.66 -9.58
CA GLU A 753 -20.28 -31.63 -8.93
C GLU A 753 -19.59 -33.01 -8.76
N SER A 754 -18.94 -33.48 -9.80
CA SER A 754 -18.20 -34.76 -9.76
C SER A 754 -17.04 -34.70 -8.77
N PHE A 755 -16.28 -33.62 -8.76
CA PHE A 755 -15.17 -33.44 -7.84
C PHE A 755 -15.65 -33.34 -6.39
N ALA A 756 -16.63 -32.50 -6.08
CA ALA A 756 -17.12 -32.32 -4.72
C ALA A 756 -17.69 -33.62 -4.13
N TYR A 757 -18.47 -34.36 -4.90
CA TYR A 757 -18.97 -35.67 -4.49
C TYR A 757 -17.84 -36.67 -4.30
N GLY A 758 -16.98 -36.82 -5.29
CA GLY A 758 -15.93 -37.84 -5.27
C GLY A 758 -14.84 -37.58 -4.23
N PHE A 759 -14.48 -36.31 -4.03
CA PHE A 759 -13.51 -35.92 -2.99
C PHE A 759 -14.02 -36.30 -1.59
N SER A 760 -15.28 -35.96 -1.29
CA SER A 760 -15.88 -36.28 0.01
C SER A 760 -16.03 -37.78 0.27
N HIS A 761 -16.20 -38.57 -0.78
CA HIS A 761 -16.36 -40.03 -0.71
C HIS A 761 -15.05 -40.82 -0.94
N GLY A 762 -13.92 -40.16 -1.11
CA GLY A 762 -12.62 -40.79 -1.35
C GLY A 762 -12.54 -41.57 -2.67
N LEU A 763 -13.21 -41.07 -3.72
CA LEU A 763 -13.15 -41.70 -5.04
C LEU A 763 -11.87 -41.28 -5.78
N THR A 764 -11.49 -42.07 -6.77
CA THR A 764 -10.40 -41.86 -7.70
C THR A 764 -10.94 -41.41 -9.09
N GLY A 765 -10.06 -40.96 -9.97
CA GLY A 765 -10.46 -40.55 -11.32
C GLY A 765 -11.27 -39.26 -11.36
N LEU A 766 -11.09 -38.38 -10.38
CA LEU A 766 -11.76 -37.10 -10.32
C LEU A 766 -11.21 -36.15 -11.38
N PRO A 767 -11.97 -35.11 -11.80
CA PRO A 767 -11.43 -34.02 -12.61
C PRO A 767 -10.20 -33.41 -11.95
N PRO A 768 -9.13 -33.11 -12.70
CA PRO A 768 -7.93 -32.51 -12.14
C PRO A 768 -8.21 -31.10 -11.63
N VAL A 769 -7.66 -30.79 -10.46
CA VAL A 769 -7.81 -29.47 -9.81
C VAL A 769 -6.47 -28.77 -9.69
N ALA A 770 -6.48 -27.43 -9.82
CA ALA A 770 -5.32 -26.62 -9.47
C ALA A 770 -5.18 -26.55 -7.93
N ILE A 771 -3.95 -26.47 -7.45
CA ILE A 771 -3.67 -26.32 -6.01
C ILE A 771 -2.43 -25.47 -5.78
N THR A 772 -2.45 -24.67 -4.73
CA THR A 772 -1.25 -23.98 -4.21
C THR A 772 -0.61 -24.83 -3.12
N ALA A 773 0.61 -25.29 -3.39
CA ALA A 773 1.41 -26.06 -2.45
C ALA A 773 2.26 -25.13 -1.59
N VAL A 774 2.40 -25.44 -0.31
CA VAL A 774 3.28 -24.74 0.62
C VAL A 774 4.35 -25.69 1.13
N PRO A 775 5.53 -25.18 1.53
CA PRO A 775 6.56 -26.01 2.13
C PRO A 775 6.00 -26.79 3.34
N SER A 776 6.33 -28.06 3.46
CA SER A 776 5.98 -28.90 4.60
C SER A 776 6.77 -28.56 5.86
N GLY A 777 7.89 -27.83 5.70
CA GLY A 777 8.78 -27.39 6.76
C GLY A 777 8.46 -25.98 7.26
N LYS A 778 9.37 -25.47 8.08
CA LYS A 778 9.31 -24.08 8.56
C LYS A 778 9.62 -23.11 7.41
N LEU A 779 8.77 -22.11 7.21
CA LEU A 779 9.05 -21.02 6.30
C LEU A 779 10.27 -20.21 6.76
N HIS A 780 11.08 -19.80 5.82
CA HIS A 780 12.09 -18.79 6.08
C HIS A 780 11.45 -17.40 5.97
N ALA A 781 11.75 -16.54 6.92
CA ALA A 781 11.25 -15.17 6.84
C ALA A 781 12.08 -14.38 5.82
N PRO A 782 11.46 -13.63 4.91
CA PRO A 782 12.19 -12.73 4.04
C PRO A 782 12.88 -11.65 4.86
N TYR A 783 14.14 -11.36 4.52
CA TYR A 783 14.88 -10.30 5.17
C TYR A 783 15.79 -9.55 4.18
N PHE A 784 16.16 -8.33 4.59
CA PHE A 784 17.02 -7.45 3.83
C PHE A 784 18.23 -7.07 4.67
N MET A 785 19.41 -7.18 4.12
CA MET A 785 20.64 -6.61 4.69
C MET A 785 20.92 -5.32 3.95
N GLN A 786 21.07 -4.23 4.69
CA GLN A 786 21.41 -2.92 4.13
C GLN A 786 22.68 -2.36 4.76
N TRP A 787 23.50 -1.73 3.95
CA TRP A 787 24.68 -1.01 4.41
C TRP A 787 24.87 0.28 3.64
N SER A 788 25.48 1.25 4.29
CA SER A 788 25.80 2.52 3.64
C SER A 788 27.11 3.12 4.16
N LEU A 789 27.74 3.91 3.30
CA LEU A 789 28.87 4.78 3.63
C LEU A 789 28.64 6.12 2.93
N GLY A 790 28.55 7.20 3.69
CA GLY A 790 28.23 8.53 3.15
C GLY A 790 29.11 9.62 3.76
N LEU A 791 29.46 10.59 2.93
CA LEU A 791 30.15 11.81 3.31
C LEU A 791 29.22 12.99 3.02
N GLU A 792 29.00 13.83 4.02
CA GLU A 792 28.19 15.05 3.91
C GLU A 792 29.03 16.25 4.31
N HIS A 793 29.02 17.29 3.46
CA HIS A 793 29.78 18.52 3.65
C HIS A 793 28.86 19.73 3.55
N GLN A 794 28.93 20.61 4.54
CA GLN A 794 28.20 21.87 4.57
C GLN A 794 28.98 22.97 3.86
N ILE A 795 28.33 23.70 2.98
CA ILE A 795 28.91 24.82 2.22
C ILE A 795 28.26 26.11 2.70
N GLY A 796 28.99 26.87 3.50
CA GLY A 796 28.48 28.06 4.19
C GLY A 796 27.36 27.69 5.17
N SER A 797 26.40 28.60 5.41
CA SER A 797 25.30 28.36 6.37
C SER A 797 24.04 27.74 5.74
N THR A 798 23.89 27.78 4.42
CA THR A 798 22.61 27.47 3.75
C THR A 798 22.67 26.32 2.76
N ALA A 799 23.83 25.76 2.45
CA ALA A 799 23.95 24.68 1.46
C ALA A 799 24.71 23.45 2.02
N SER A 800 24.37 22.27 1.53
CA SER A 800 25.11 21.03 1.79
C SER A 800 25.17 20.15 0.55
N VAL A 801 26.20 19.34 0.45
CA VAL A 801 26.38 18.29 -0.53
C VAL A 801 26.63 16.97 0.17
N LYS A 802 26.04 15.88 -0.33
CA LYS A 802 26.18 14.54 0.20
C LYS A 802 26.50 13.56 -0.93
N ALA A 803 27.49 12.70 -0.72
CA ALA A 803 27.76 11.54 -1.56
C ALA A 803 27.63 10.29 -0.69
N GLN A 804 26.84 9.32 -1.08
CA GLN A 804 26.56 8.13 -0.30
C GLN A 804 26.54 6.89 -1.19
N TYR A 805 27.27 5.87 -0.82
CA TYR A 805 27.15 4.52 -1.33
C TYR A 805 26.11 3.76 -0.52
N VAL A 806 25.22 3.04 -1.19
CA VAL A 806 24.16 2.22 -0.59
C VAL A 806 24.24 0.83 -1.21
N GLY A 807 24.19 -0.18 -0.36
CA GLY A 807 24.02 -1.57 -0.78
C GLY A 807 22.84 -2.22 -0.08
N THR A 808 22.08 -3.03 -0.81
CA THR A 808 20.97 -3.83 -0.28
C THR A 808 21.09 -5.25 -0.80
N ARG A 809 20.88 -6.24 0.07
CA ARG A 809 20.73 -7.65 -0.28
C ARG A 809 19.44 -8.18 0.28
N ALA A 810 18.53 -8.60 -0.60
CA ALA A 810 17.33 -9.34 -0.24
C ALA A 810 17.66 -10.83 -0.16
N VAL A 811 17.14 -11.51 0.85
CA VAL A 811 17.38 -12.93 1.11
C VAL A 811 16.05 -13.59 1.48
N ASP A 812 15.89 -14.85 1.09
CA ASP A 812 14.69 -15.68 1.35
C ASP A 812 13.39 -15.01 0.86
N GLN A 813 13.46 -14.29 -0.25
CA GLN A 813 12.29 -13.65 -0.83
C GLN A 813 11.30 -14.71 -1.34
N PRO A 814 9.98 -14.46 -1.20
CA PRO A 814 8.95 -15.37 -1.68
C PRO A 814 8.91 -15.41 -3.21
N TYR A 815 8.66 -16.58 -3.75
CA TYR A 815 8.41 -16.80 -5.18
C TYR A 815 7.45 -17.95 -5.40
N LEU A 816 6.82 -17.97 -6.56
CA LEU A 816 5.90 -19.00 -7.00
C LEU A 816 6.52 -19.78 -8.15
N MET A 817 6.36 -21.09 -8.15
CA MET A 817 6.88 -22.00 -9.18
C MET A 817 5.84 -23.05 -9.55
N GLN A 818 5.67 -23.28 -10.85
CA GLN A 818 4.84 -24.40 -11.33
C GLN A 818 5.65 -25.69 -11.27
N VAL A 819 5.10 -26.71 -10.61
CA VAL A 819 5.83 -27.96 -10.34
C VAL A 819 5.19 -29.21 -10.97
N ASN A 820 4.01 -29.10 -11.58
CA ASN A 820 3.29 -30.23 -12.18
C ASN A 820 3.27 -30.24 -13.72
N GLY A 821 4.31 -29.69 -14.38
CA GLY A 821 4.40 -29.72 -15.85
C GLY A 821 3.45 -28.76 -16.57
N TYR A 822 3.02 -27.69 -15.92
CA TYR A 822 2.20 -26.62 -16.49
C TYR A 822 3.02 -25.35 -16.70
N GLN A 823 2.56 -24.49 -17.58
CA GLN A 823 3.10 -23.15 -17.81
C GLN A 823 1.98 -22.11 -17.66
N THR A 824 2.31 -20.93 -17.18
CA THR A 824 1.40 -19.79 -17.17
C THR A 824 1.30 -19.22 -18.58
N VAL A 825 0.11 -19.17 -19.15
CA VAL A 825 -0.16 -18.62 -20.50
C VAL A 825 -0.87 -17.26 -20.43
N CYS A 826 -1.53 -16.95 -19.31
CA CYS A 826 -2.05 -15.64 -18.95
C CYS A 826 -2.16 -15.57 -17.42
N GLN A 827 -2.49 -14.40 -16.86
CA GLN A 827 -2.72 -14.30 -15.41
C GLN A 827 -3.85 -15.26 -14.99
N GLY A 828 -3.55 -16.19 -14.07
CA GLY A 828 -4.49 -17.23 -13.64
C GLY A 828 -4.77 -18.36 -14.65
N CYS A 829 -4.17 -18.32 -15.84
CA CYS A 829 -4.35 -19.35 -16.86
C CYS A 829 -3.13 -20.26 -17.00
N PHE A 830 -3.35 -21.56 -16.94
CA PHE A 830 -2.29 -22.55 -17.07
C PHE A 830 -2.59 -23.49 -18.24
N ALA A 831 -1.55 -23.84 -18.97
CA ALA A 831 -1.61 -24.86 -20.01
C ALA A 831 -0.53 -25.91 -19.77
N PRO A 832 -0.77 -27.19 -20.10
CA PRO A 832 0.27 -28.20 -20.04
C PRO A 832 1.46 -27.81 -20.93
N LEU A 833 2.66 -28.08 -20.45
CA LEU A 833 3.86 -27.93 -21.25
C LEU A 833 3.81 -28.88 -22.44
N PRO A 834 4.11 -28.44 -23.66
CA PRO A 834 3.93 -29.24 -24.88
C PRO A 834 4.70 -30.57 -24.92
N TYR A 835 5.76 -30.67 -24.12
CA TYR A 835 6.68 -31.80 -24.14
C TYR A 835 6.79 -32.52 -22.79
N MET A 836 5.97 -32.14 -21.80
CA MET A 836 5.98 -32.75 -20.49
C MET A 836 4.59 -33.28 -20.14
N GLN A 837 4.54 -34.50 -19.62
CA GLN A 837 3.35 -35.03 -18.98
C GLN A 837 3.29 -34.48 -17.56
N PRO A 838 2.11 -34.17 -17.01
CA PRO A 838 1.97 -33.87 -15.59
C PRO A 838 2.60 -34.96 -14.72
N ALA A 839 3.39 -34.56 -13.71
CA ALA A 839 3.99 -35.48 -12.79
C ALA A 839 2.91 -36.25 -11.97
N ASP A 840 1.80 -35.54 -11.71
CA ASP A 840 0.61 -36.14 -11.09
C ASP A 840 -0.64 -35.68 -11.86
N PRO A 841 -1.27 -36.57 -12.65
CA PRO A 841 -2.42 -36.20 -13.49
C PRO A 841 -3.72 -35.96 -12.68
N ARG A 842 -3.73 -36.26 -11.36
CA ARG A 842 -4.87 -35.91 -10.49
C ARG A 842 -4.96 -34.42 -10.26
N PHE A 843 -3.85 -33.70 -10.47
CA PHE A 843 -3.79 -32.26 -10.38
C PHE A 843 -3.68 -31.62 -11.76
N GLY A 844 -4.24 -30.44 -11.90
CA GLY A 844 -3.92 -29.49 -12.95
C GLY A 844 -2.62 -28.75 -12.63
N ALA A 845 -2.63 -27.44 -12.69
CA ALA A 845 -1.50 -26.64 -12.24
C ALA A 845 -1.27 -26.80 -10.73
N VAL A 846 -0.01 -26.98 -10.35
CA VAL A 846 0.40 -26.96 -8.94
C VAL A 846 1.38 -25.81 -8.78
N THR A 847 0.91 -24.73 -8.17
CA THR A 847 1.71 -23.56 -7.87
C THR A 847 2.37 -23.75 -6.51
N GLN A 848 3.67 -23.98 -6.48
CA GLN A 848 4.39 -24.12 -5.21
C GLN A 848 4.89 -22.75 -4.77
N PHE A 849 4.42 -22.34 -3.58
CA PHE A 849 5.00 -21.21 -2.85
C PHE A 849 6.32 -21.64 -2.22
N SER A 850 7.34 -20.83 -2.36
CA SER A 850 8.67 -21.09 -1.78
C SER A 850 9.32 -19.78 -1.34
N THR A 851 10.28 -19.89 -0.42
CA THR A 851 11.17 -18.80 -0.03
C THR A 851 12.61 -19.19 -0.38
N GLY A 852 13.41 -18.25 -0.86
CA GLY A 852 14.80 -18.53 -1.26
C GLY A 852 15.28 -17.71 -2.44
N ALA A 853 14.42 -16.90 -3.05
CA ALA A 853 14.86 -15.91 -4.04
C ALA A 853 15.66 -14.79 -3.35
N GLY A 854 16.49 -14.09 -4.11
CA GLY A 854 17.29 -13.01 -3.58
C GLY A 854 17.69 -12.03 -4.64
N SER A 855 17.94 -10.79 -4.22
CA SER A 855 18.46 -9.74 -5.11
C SER A 855 19.57 -8.95 -4.44
N ASN A 856 20.40 -8.29 -5.24
CA ASN A 856 21.47 -7.42 -4.78
C ASN A 856 21.37 -6.07 -5.49
N TYR A 857 21.44 -5.01 -4.72
CA TYR A 857 21.47 -3.63 -5.22
C TYR A 857 22.72 -2.92 -4.73
N SER A 858 23.29 -2.10 -5.59
CA SER A 858 24.41 -1.21 -5.29
C SER A 858 24.19 0.14 -5.97
N GLY A 859 24.24 1.22 -5.20
CA GLY A 859 23.97 2.56 -5.72
C GLY A 859 24.89 3.63 -5.13
N LEU A 860 25.30 4.60 -5.96
CA LEU A 860 25.89 5.85 -5.55
C LEU A 860 24.81 6.94 -5.63
N GLN A 861 24.55 7.60 -4.52
CA GLN A 861 23.60 8.69 -4.40
C GLN A 861 24.32 10.01 -4.15
N LEU A 862 24.02 11.01 -4.97
CA LEU A 862 24.53 12.37 -4.80
C LEU A 862 23.34 13.29 -4.51
N THR A 863 23.45 14.08 -3.44
CA THR A 863 22.42 15.06 -3.06
C THR A 863 23.08 16.43 -2.87
N ALA A 864 22.50 17.45 -3.47
CA ALA A 864 22.82 18.84 -3.17
C ALA A 864 21.55 19.52 -2.65
N MET A 865 21.64 20.19 -1.51
CA MET A 865 20.52 20.87 -0.87
C MET A 865 20.88 22.33 -0.56
N LYS A 866 19.93 23.24 -0.78
CA LYS A 866 20.01 24.62 -0.38
C LYS A 866 18.75 25.00 0.37
N ARG A 867 18.89 25.44 1.62
CA ARG A 867 17.81 26.07 2.39
C ARG A 867 17.43 27.43 1.77
N LEU A 868 16.22 27.88 2.09
CA LEU A 868 15.74 29.17 1.67
C LEU A 868 16.71 30.29 2.11
N GLY A 869 17.29 30.93 1.13
CA GLY A 869 18.21 32.04 1.34
C GLY A 869 18.26 32.88 0.07
N HIS A 870 18.09 34.20 0.19
CA HIS A 870 18.01 35.12 -0.96
C HIS A 870 16.89 34.75 -1.97
N GLY A 871 15.77 34.23 -1.45
CA GLY A 871 14.61 33.82 -2.27
C GLY A 871 14.75 32.50 -3.05
N LEU A 872 15.84 31.75 -2.83
CA LEU A 872 16.08 30.45 -3.50
C LEU A 872 16.20 29.32 -2.50
N GLN A 873 15.37 28.27 -2.69
CA GLN A 873 15.45 26.97 -2.03
C GLN A 873 15.44 25.89 -3.11
N GLY A 874 16.17 24.79 -2.90
CA GLY A 874 16.18 23.70 -3.85
C GLY A 874 16.90 22.47 -3.35
N GLN A 875 16.61 21.34 -3.98
CA GLN A 875 17.27 20.06 -3.79
C GLN A 875 17.45 19.36 -5.13
N ILE A 876 18.62 18.76 -5.32
CA ILE A 876 18.95 17.95 -6.50
C ILE A 876 19.44 16.62 -5.97
N ASN A 877 18.86 15.52 -6.49
CA ASN A 877 19.28 14.17 -6.23
C ASN A 877 19.69 13.49 -7.55
N TYR A 878 20.76 12.73 -7.52
CA TYR A 878 21.17 11.87 -8.59
C TYR A 878 21.55 10.50 -8.04
N THR A 879 21.01 9.41 -8.63
CA THR A 879 21.33 8.04 -8.24
C THR A 879 21.83 7.27 -9.45
N TRP A 880 23.01 6.66 -9.29
CA TRP A 880 23.58 5.72 -10.25
C TRP A 880 23.68 4.35 -9.58
N SER A 881 22.97 3.35 -10.14
CA SER A 881 22.82 2.07 -9.46
C SER A 881 22.73 0.89 -10.40
N HIS A 882 22.97 -0.29 -9.84
CA HIS A 882 22.75 -1.59 -10.47
C HIS A 882 21.97 -2.50 -9.53
N CYS A 883 20.99 -3.23 -10.07
CA CYS A 883 20.25 -4.29 -9.40
C CYS A 883 20.51 -5.62 -10.13
N TYR A 884 20.69 -6.69 -9.36
CA TYR A 884 20.88 -8.06 -9.87
C TYR A 884 19.95 -8.98 -9.08
N ASP A 885 19.13 -9.74 -9.78
CA ASP A 885 18.24 -10.78 -9.24
C ASP A 885 18.89 -12.16 -9.35
#